data_5aa597a234c3fcd6ab5d378170f91658
#
_entry.id   5aa597a234c3fcd6ab5d378170f91658
#
_cell.length_a   1.000
_cell.length_b   1.000
_cell.length_c   1.000
_cell.angle_alpha   90.00
_cell.angle_beta   90.00
_cell.angle_gamma   90.00
#
_symmetry.space_group_name_H-M   'P 1'
#
loop_
_entity.id
_entity.type
_entity.pdbx_description
1 polymer ?
#
loop_
_entity_poly.entity_id
_entity_poly.type
_entity_poly.pdbx_seq_one_letter_code
_entity_poly.pdbx_strand_id
1 'polypeptide(L)'
;MITSSGESEKEVFMNFSFFAKSAERQTAKKPRYHTGQNCLFMLRLGKKECPSIFFTAAALIVLNTGLRLLELFTAPALLNAVQTSETITQMLGTVLLFSSGTIAVSALIRYLNIGLDPKAIQVRTGFKRLLDLKQAQTSFCNMQNPDFFSAAKLAGDAVCDNQSAGEAIWSTLIQLFTSLFCFLAYLMILTGIRPVLLLLTAAASAVSYLIGNYMSDWKTRHRDEQNEASKILHYLNKQLRDPKAAKDIRIFGLQPWLNDLYRQAFGRLMNFRFRVEQHEFCGSLADVLLVLLRSGAAYGYLIYEAASGHMDAPEFLLCFTAVSGFGSWIANILSQCSALHRQSADLSAAREFLEFPEPFLFENGKPLSVRPDDPVEIILKDVSFRYPNAAKDTLSHINLTLHPGEKLAVVGLNGAGKSTLIKLICGFLDPTEGTVLLNGQDIRQYNRRDYYKCFSAVFQEFSLLAATVAENVAQSLAPDRALVSQCLKKADLEEKIQSLPQGMDTHLERSVYLDAAELSGGQLQKLMLARALYKNSPVLLLDEPTAALDPIAESNIYQMYQQLTAGRSSVYISHRLASTRFCDRILLLENHRIAEEGTHEELLQLGERYAELFDVQKKYYQESGSSSGNDVSKKEAQPYEA
;
A
#
# COMPACT_ATOMS: atom_id res chain seq x y z
N MET A 1 -23.37 -35.12 -31.20
CA MET A 1 -23.93 -34.42 -30.04
C MET A 1 -22.84 -33.48 -29.48
N ILE A 2 -22.61 -32.37 -30.18
CA ILE A 2 -21.68 -31.29 -29.77
C ILE A 2 -22.34 -30.00 -30.24
N THR A 3 -23.26 -29.43 -29.41
CA THR A 3 -23.75 -28.05 -29.61
C THR A 3 -24.56 -27.63 -28.35
N SER A 4 -23.89 -27.40 -27.22
CA SER A 4 -24.51 -26.67 -26.09
C SER A 4 -23.52 -26.02 -25.09
N SER A 5 -22.25 -25.87 -25.47
CA SER A 5 -21.23 -25.23 -24.62
C SER A 5 -21.04 -23.73 -24.90
N GLY A 6 -21.65 -23.17 -25.94
CA GLY A 6 -21.39 -21.78 -26.36
C GLY A 6 -22.22 -20.70 -25.67
N GLU A 7 -23.33 -21.03 -25.00
CA GLU A 7 -24.19 -20.03 -24.33
C GLU A 7 -23.76 -19.78 -22.87
N SER A 8 -23.27 -20.81 -22.17
CA SER A 8 -22.75 -20.70 -20.82
C SER A 8 -21.49 -19.83 -20.75
N GLU A 9 -20.61 -19.90 -21.79
CA GLU A 9 -19.40 -19.06 -21.86
C GLU A 9 -19.74 -17.58 -22.06
N LYS A 10 -20.82 -17.24 -22.78
CA LYS A 10 -21.23 -15.84 -22.99
C LYS A 10 -21.84 -15.20 -21.76
N GLU A 11 -22.56 -15.93 -20.91
CA GLU A 11 -23.12 -15.38 -19.68
C GLU A 11 -22.07 -15.14 -18.59
N VAL A 12 -21.07 -16.00 -18.48
CA VAL A 12 -19.92 -15.80 -17.59
C VAL A 12 -19.08 -14.60 -18.05
N PHE A 13 -18.92 -14.40 -19.38
CA PHE A 13 -18.26 -13.24 -19.97
C PHE A 13 -19.02 -11.93 -19.72
N MET A 14 -20.35 -11.96 -19.69
CA MET A 14 -21.18 -10.77 -19.47
C MET A 14 -21.09 -10.27 -18.03
N ASN A 15 -20.95 -11.14 -17.03
CA ASN A 15 -20.78 -10.76 -15.63
C ASN A 15 -19.36 -10.22 -15.33
N PHE A 16 -18.32 -10.72 -16.01
CA PHE A 16 -16.97 -10.15 -15.87
C PHE A 16 -16.81 -8.83 -16.63
N SER A 17 -17.56 -8.61 -17.73
CA SER A 17 -17.57 -7.32 -18.43
C SER A 17 -18.23 -6.21 -17.59
N PHE A 18 -19.05 -6.56 -16.59
CA PHE A 18 -19.62 -5.60 -15.65
C PHE A 18 -18.56 -5.06 -14.67
N PHE A 19 -17.61 -5.90 -14.24
CA PHE A 19 -16.44 -5.45 -13.48
C PHE A 19 -15.42 -4.68 -14.34
N ALA A 20 -15.33 -4.97 -15.63
CA ALA A 20 -14.45 -4.26 -16.57
C ALA A 20 -15.02 -2.92 -17.04
N LYS A 21 -16.36 -2.77 -17.09
CA LYS A 21 -17.01 -1.51 -17.51
C LYS A 21 -17.04 -0.43 -16.43
N SER A 22 -16.85 -0.76 -15.16
CA SER A 22 -16.70 0.24 -14.08
C SER A 22 -15.31 0.87 -14.02
N ALA A 23 -14.34 0.32 -14.74
CA ALA A 23 -13.08 0.99 -15.03
C ALA A 23 -13.26 1.90 -16.26
N GLU A 24 -14.14 2.91 -16.14
CA GLU A 24 -14.10 4.04 -17.06
C GLU A 24 -12.64 4.48 -17.20
N ARG A 25 -12.22 4.62 -18.49
CA ARG A 25 -10.92 5.12 -18.92
C ARG A 25 -10.50 6.30 -18.04
N GLN A 26 -9.81 6.04 -16.95
CA GLN A 26 -8.95 7.05 -16.35
C GLN A 26 -7.89 7.30 -17.43
N THR A 27 -8.17 8.27 -18.31
CA THR A 27 -7.14 8.89 -19.14
C THR A 27 -5.98 9.16 -18.21
N ALA A 28 -4.83 8.57 -18.50
CA ALA A 28 -3.64 8.68 -17.67
C ALA A 28 -3.45 10.15 -17.31
N LYS A 29 -3.79 10.53 -16.08
CA LYS A 29 -3.64 11.92 -15.62
C LYS A 29 -2.19 12.29 -15.83
N LYS A 30 -1.93 13.39 -16.55
CA LYS A 30 -0.55 13.88 -16.69
C LYS A 30 0.05 14.05 -15.29
N PRO A 31 1.28 13.55 -15.06
CA PRO A 31 1.93 13.68 -13.77
C PRO A 31 1.92 15.16 -13.31
N ARG A 32 1.52 15.42 -12.09
CA ARG A 32 1.44 16.79 -11.54
C ARG A 32 2.82 17.43 -11.40
N TYR A 33 3.85 16.61 -11.19
CA TYR A 33 5.21 17.07 -10.94
C TYR A 33 6.13 16.76 -12.12
N HIS A 34 6.94 17.77 -12.50
CA HIS A 34 7.96 17.61 -13.52
C HIS A 34 9.18 16.83 -13.01
N THR A 35 9.92 16.21 -13.93
CA THR A 35 11.11 15.40 -13.61
C THR A 35 12.11 16.12 -12.68
N GLY A 36 12.39 17.40 -12.95
CA GLY A 36 13.29 18.19 -12.10
C GLY A 36 12.77 18.39 -10.67
N GLN A 37 11.46 18.55 -10.48
CA GLN A 37 10.85 18.67 -9.16
C GLN A 37 10.92 17.37 -8.38
N ASN A 38 10.75 16.22 -9.03
CA ASN A 38 10.88 14.90 -8.42
C ASN A 38 12.33 14.57 -8.07
N CYS A 39 13.28 14.91 -8.94
CA CYS A 39 14.71 14.81 -8.60
C CYS A 39 15.05 15.66 -7.37
N LEU A 40 14.59 16.92 -7.32
CA LEU A 40 14.85 17.80 -6.18
C LEU A 40 14.21 17.27 -4.88
N PHE A 41 13.01 16.69 -4.98
CA PHE A 41 12.36 16.03 -3.84
C PHE A 41 13.21 14.86 -3.33
N MET A 42 13.68 13.97 -4.22
CA MET A 42 14.52 12.83 -3.82
C MET A 42 15.88 13.28 -3.27
N LEU A 43 16.48 14.34 -3.82
CA LEU A 43 17.70 14.93 -3.27
C LEU A 43 17.48 15.49 -1.86
N ARG A 44 16.38 16.19 -1.61
CA ARG A 44 16.03 16.68 -0.27
C ARG A 44 15.80 15.53 0.71
N LEU A 45 15.10 14.48 0.28
CA LEU A 45 14.87 13.29 1.08
C LEU A 45 16.20 12.57 1.40
N GLY A 46 17.08 12.42 0.40
CA GLY A 46 18.40 11.85 0.58
C GLY A 46 19.26 12.64 1.57
N LYS A 47 19.18 13.98 1.53
CA LYS A 47 19.87 14.84 2.52
C LYS A 47 19.35 14.61 3.93
N LYS A 48 18.04 14.34 4.10
CA LYS A 48 17.41 14.11 5.40
C LYS A 48 17.71 12.72 5.95
N GLU A 49 17.55 11.68 5.12
CA GLU A 49 17.62 10.28 5.57
C GLU A 49 19.04 9.71 5.54
N CYS A 50 19.87 10.09 4.54
CA CYS A 50 21.24 9.59 4.39
C CYS A 50 22.18 10.60 3.69
N PRO A 51 22.69 11.63 4.39
CA PRO A 51 23.56 12.65 3.77
C PRO A 51 24.82 12.09 3.09
N SER A 52 25.35 10.97 3.58
CA SER A 52 26.57 10.35 3.03
C SER A 52 26.40 9.80 1.60
N ILE A 53 25.16 9.66 1.11
CA ILE A 53 24.89 9.20 -0.27
C ILE A 53 25.44 10.17 -1.30
N PHE A 54 25.41 11.47 -1.03
CA PHE A 54 25.93 12.51 -1.95
C PHE A 54 27.43 12.41 -2.13
N PHE A 55 28.17 12.18 -1.04
CA PHE A 55 29.61 12.01 -1.12
C PHE A 55 29.99 10.76 -1.93
N THR A 56 29.29 9.64 -1.69
CA THR A 56 29.49 8.40 -2.42
C THR A 56 29.16 8.56 -3.91
N ALA A 57 28.05 9.23 -4.23
CA ALA A 57 27.62 9.50 -5.61
C ALA A 57 28.63 10.40 -6.33
N ALA A 58 29.08 11.50 -5.70
CA ALA A 58 30.07 12.40 -6.28
C ALA A 58 31.41 11.68 -6.54
N ALA A 59 31.89 10.89 -5.58
CA ALA A 59 33.11 10.11 -5.74
C ALA A 59 32.99 9.09 -6.89
N LEU A 60 31.84 8.40 -7.01
CA LEU A 60 31.58 7.47 -8.11
C LEU A 60 31.55 8.17 -9.47
N ILE A 61 30.95 9.35 -9.58
CA ILE A 61 30.90 10.13 -10.83
C ILE A 61 32.33 10.48 -11.25
N VAL A 62 33.15 11.00 -10.35
CA VAL A 62 34.53 11.39 -10.64
C VAL A 62 35.38 10.18 -11.03
N LEU A 63 35.32 9.10 -10.25
CA LEU A 63 36.10 7.89 -10.51
C LEU A 63 35.70 7.19 -11.80
N ASN A 64 34.40 7.06 -12.09
CA ASN A 64 33.93 6.47 -13.34
C ASN A 64 34.38 7.31 -14.54
N THR A 65 34.25 8.63 -14.46
CA THR A 65 34.74 9.54 -15.53
C THR A 65 36.25 9.39 -15.69
N GLY A 66 37.02 9.41 -14.60
CA GLY A 66 38.47 9.22 -14.62
C GLY A 66 38.89 7.85 -15.23
N LEU A 67 38.18 6.78 -14.89
CA LEU A 67 38.41 5.45 -15.46
C LEU A 67 38.23 5.45 -16.98
N ARG A 68 37.16 6.06 -17.49
CA ARG A 68 36.88 6.14 -18.94
C ARG A 68 37.92 6.97 -19.68
N LEU A 69 38.41 8.02 -19.09
CA LEU A 69 39.52 8.82 -19.67
C LEU A 69 40.84 8.04 -19.65
N LEU A 70 41.12 7.33 -18.56
CA LEU A 70 42.31 6.48 -18.47
C LEU A 70 42.28 5.38 -19.56
N GLU A 71 41.14 4.73 -19.76
CA GLU A 71 40.93 3.74 -20.83
C GLU A 71 41.14 4.36 -22.22
N LEU A 72 40.64 5.59 -22.46
CA LEU A 72 40.76 6.30 -23.73
C LEU A 72 42.23 6.57 -24.09
N PHE A 73 43.04 7.00 -23.13
CA PHE A 73 44.45 7.36 -23.37
C PHE A 73 45.43 6.18 -23.34
N THR A 74 45.01 5.01 -22.86
CA THR A 74 45.89 3.83 -22.71
C THR A 74 46.49 3.40 -24.03
N ALA A 75 45.66 3.16 -25.07
CA ALA A 75 46.15 2.64 -26.35
C ALA A 75 46.97 3.66 -27.13
N PRO A 76 46.61 4.94 -27.22
CA PRO A 76 47.48 6.00 -27.82
C PRO A 76 48.81 6.16 -27.14
N ALA A 77 48.87 6.14 -25.79
CA ALA A 77 50.11 6.25 -25.03
C ALA A 77 51.08 5.10 -25.29
N LEU A 78 50.53 3.87 -25.34
CA LEU A 78 51.33 2.69 -25.69
C LEU A 78 51.90 2.75 -27.12
N LEU A 79 51.08 3.18 -28.09
CA LEU A 79 51.54 3.31 -29.47
C LEU A 79 52.59 4.40 -29.64
N ASN A 80 52.43 5.52 -28.91
CA ASN A 80 53.45 6.58 -28.90
C ASN A 80 54.79 6.07 -28.33
N ALA A 81 54.79 5.29 -27.23
CA ALA A 81 55.98 4.71 -26.64
C ALA A 81 56.71 3.77 -27.63
N VAL A 82 55.95 3.03 -28.48
CA VAL A 82 56.54 2.19 -29.55
C VAL A 82 57.17 3.04 -30.65
N GLN A 83 56.52 4.15 -31.07
CA GLN A 83 57.02 5.03 -32.15
C GLN A 83 58.27 5.82 -31.74
N THR A 84 58.37 6.22 -30.49
CA THR A 84 59.51 7.02 -29.96
C THR A 84 60.73 6.14 -29.67
N SER A 85 60.69 4.87 -30.02
CA SER A 85 61.82 3.91 -29.86
C SER A 85 62.31 3.82 -28.40
N GLU A 86 61.40 3.86 -27.44
CA GLU A 86 61.68 3.70 -26.02
C GLU A 86 62.27 2.32 -25.72
N THR A 87 63.03 2.20 -24.65
CA THR A 87 63.56 0.92 -24.20
C THR A 87 62.42 -0.02 -23.75
N ILE A 88 62.61 -1.32 -23.93
CA ILE A 88 61.63 -2.34 -23.51
C ILE A 88 61.19 -2.15 -22.04
N THR A 89 62.12 -1.73 -21.18
CA THR A 89 61.86 -1.44 -19.75
C THR A 89 60.89 -0.26 -19.57
N GLN A 90 61.00 0.80 -20.38
CA GLN A 90 60.10 1.93 -20.35
C GLN A 90 58.71 1.55 -20.85
N MET A 91 58.62 0.80 -21.95
CA MET A 91 57.33 0.27 -22.47
C MET A 91 56.60 -0.58 -21.44
N LEU A 92 57.31 -1.51 -20.78
CA LEU A 92 56.78 -2.33 -19.69
C LEU A 92 56.29 -1.46 -18.51
N GLY A 93 57.05 -0.40 -18.19
CA GLY A 93 56.70 0.58 -17.15
C GLY A 93 55.39 1.29 -17.48
N THR A 94 55.21 1.71 -18.76
CA THR A 94 53.97 2.37 -19.22
C THR A 94 52.76 1.40 -19.14
N VAL A 95 52.93 0.15 -19.60
CA VAL A 95 51.88 -0.87 -19.49
C VAL A 95 51.47 -1.11 -18.04
N LEU A 96 52.48 -1.29 -17.16
CA LEU A 96 52.23 -1.55 -15.73
C LEU A 96 51.54 -0.34 -15.05
N LEU A 97 51.92 0.89 -15.42
CA LEU A 97 51.29 2.12 -14.87
C LEU A 97 49.80 2.19 -15.22
N PHE A 98 49.45 2.06 -16.50
CA PHE A 98 48.06 2.13 -16.94
C PHE A 98 47.25 0.95 -16.42
N SER A 99 47.77 -0.28 -16.46
CA SER A 99 47.08 -1.46 -15.96
C SER A 99 46.83 -1.42 -14.46
N SER A 100 47.85 -1.06 -13.67
CA SER A 100 47.70 -0.92 -12.21
C SER A 100 46.77 0.22 -11.84
N GLY A 101 46.81 1.36 -12.55
CA GLY A 101 45.88 2.47 -12.40
C GLY A 101 44.45 2.07 -12.67
N THR A 102 44.19 1.37 -13.78
CA THR A 102 42.88 0.86 -14.14
C THR A 102 42.32 -0.11 -13.10
N ILE A 103 43.16 -1.03 -12.63
CA ILE A 103 42.77 -2.02 -11.59
C ILE A 103 42.47 -1.29 -10.27
N ALA A 104 43.31 -0.37 -9.83
CA ALA A 104 43.11 0.35 -8.58
C ALA A 104 41.82 1.20 -8.58
N VAL A 105 41.59 1.96 -9.67
CA VAL A 105 40.39 2.78 -9.82
C VAL A 105 39.14 1.88 -9.92
N SER A 106 39.19 0.78 -10.67
CA SER A 106 38.07 -0.16 -10.78
C SER A 106 37.75 -0.83 -9.44
N ALA A 107 38.76 -1.20 -8.65
CA ALA A 107 38.58 -1.76 -7.33
C ALA A 107 37.90 -0.74 -6.37
N LEU A 108 38.32 0.52 -6.43
CA LEU A 108 37.71 1.59 -5.64
C LEU A 108 36.27 1.87 -6.03
N ILE A 109 35.97 1.90 -7.33
CA ILE A 109 34.60 2.03 -7.85
C ILE A 109 33.75 0.87 -7.33
N ARG A 110 34.24 -0.37 -7.38
CA ARG A 110 33.49 -1.52 -6.89
C ARG A 110 33.23 -1.46 -5.39
N TYR A 111 34.21 -1.04 -4.61
CA TYR A 111 34.06 -0.81 -3.18
C TYR A 111 32.98 0.24 -2.87
N LEU A 112 32.99 1.38 -3.57
CA LEU A 112 32.01 2.45 -3.37
C LEU A 112 30.61 2.04 -3.84
N ASN A 113 30.46 1.25 -4.90
CA ASN A 113 29.19 0.73 -5.35
C ASN A 113 28.53 -0.19 -4.31
N ILE A 114 29.32 -1.08 -3.67
CA ILE A 114 28.81 -1.90 -2.55
C ILE A 114 28.30 -1.01 -1.41
N GLY A 115 28.95 0.13 -1.17
CA GLY A 115 28.53 1.09 -0.15
C GLY A 115 27.35 1.99 -0.56
N LEU A 116 27.00 2.05 -1.85
CA LEU A 116 25.90 2.87 -2.36
C LEU A 116 24.53 2.20 -2.09
N ASP A 117 24.42 0.90 -2.35
CA ASP A 117 23.16 0.17 -2.25
C ASP A 117 22.48 0.31 -0.88
N PRO A 118 23.16 0.08 0.28
CA PRO A 118 22.55 0.26 1.58
C PRO A 118 22.04 1.69 1.82
N LYS A 119 22.75 2.70 1.29
CA LYS A 119 22.36 4.11 1.43
C LYS A 119 21.13 4.45 0.59
N ALA A 120 21.04 3.92 -0.63
CA ALA A 120 19.89 4.08 -1.49
C ALA A 120 18.66 3.37 -0.89
N ILE A 121 18.84 2.16 -0.33
CA ILE A 121 17.81 1.43 0.42
C ILE A 121 17.33 2.24 1.63
N GLN A 122 18.23 2.87 2.38
CA GLN A 122 17.87 3.72 3.53
C GLN A 122 16.96 4.88 3.10
N VAL A 123 17.28 5.58 1.99
CA VAL A 123 16.45 6.67 1.46
C VAL A 123 15.10 6.14 0.99
N ARG A 124 15.05 5.02 0.25
CA ARG A 124 13.81 4.36 -0.17
C ARG A 124 12.94 3.97 1.02
N THR A 125 13.53 3.36 2.04
CA THR A 125 12.81 2.96 3.26
C THR A 125 12.28 4.18 4.03
N GLY A 126 13.04 5.26 4.07
CA GLY A 126 12.57 6.55 4.60
C GLY A 126 11.37 7.10 3.84
N PHE A 127 11.38 6.99 2.51
CA PHE A 127 10.22 7.38 1.68
C PHE A 127 9.02 6.46 1.91
N LYS A 128 9.25 5.14 1.94
CA LYS A 128 8.20 4.15 2.25
C LYS A 128 7.53 4.46 3.58
N ARG A 129 8.32 4.75 4.61
CA ARG A 129 7.78 5.15 5.93
C ARG A 129 6.85 6.36 5.86
N LEU A 130 7.13 7.36 5.01
CA LEU A 130 6.23 8.51 4.84
C LEU A 130 4.90 8.09 4.22
N LEU A 131 4.92 7.18 3.22
CA LEU A 131 3.70 6.65 2.60
C LEU A 131 2.89 5.81 3.59
N ASP A 132 3.54 4.93 4.33
CA ASP A 132 2.91 4.08 5.34
C ASP A 132 2.27 4.93 6.46
N LEU A 133 2.96 5.99 6.92
CA LEU A 133 2.42 6.94 7.89
C LEU A 133 1.20 7.69 7.34
N LYS A 134 1.22 8.14 6.09
CA LYS A 134 0.06 8.78 5.46
C LYS A 134 -1.13 7.82 5.44
N GLN A 135 -0.92 6.56 5.09
CA GLN A 135 -1.97 5.54 5.08
C GLN A 135 -2.50 5.23 6.49
N ALA A 136 -1.62 5.15 7.49
CA ALA A 136 -2.02 4.88 8.88
C ALA A 136 -2.73 6.06 9.55
N GLN A 137 -2.45 7.29 9.10
CA GLN A 137 -2.94 8.51 9.74
C GLN A 137 -4.14 9.16 9.04
N THR A 138 -4.51 8.68 7.85
CA THR A 138 -5.63 9.24 7.09
C THR A 138 -6.97 8.98 7.76
N SER A 139 -8.00 9.72 7.35
CA SER A 139 -9.37 9.53 7.81
C SER A 139 -9.94 8.17 7.42
N PHE A 140 -10.90 7.70 8.20
CA PHE A 140 -11.63 6.47 7.91
C PHE A 140 -12.39 6.55 6.57
N CYS A 141 -12.88 7.74 6.19
CA CYS A 141 -13.51 7.99 4.89
C CYS A 141 -12.55 7.68 3.73
N ASN A 142 -11.29 8.12 3.82
CA ASN A 142 -10.29 7.82 2.80
C ASN A 142 -10.00 6.31 2.73
N MET A 143 -9.99 5.60 3.86
CA MET A 143 -9.82 4.14 3.90
C MET A 143 -11.01 3.37 3.29
N GLN A 144 -12.13 4.01 3.03
CA GLN A 144 -13.26 3.43 2.29
C GLN A 144 -13.32 3.87 0.83
N ASN A 145 -12.45 4.80 0.43
CA ASN A 145 -12.44 5.37 -0.92
C ASN A 145 -11.58 4.51 -1.87
N PRO A 146 -12.14 3.93 -2.95
CA PRO A 146 -11.38 3.17 -3.94
C PRO A 146 -10.25 3.96 -4.61
N ASP A 147 -10.44 5.28 -4.79
CA ASP A 147 -9.42 6.16 -5.38
C ASP A 147 -8.20 6.29 -4.47
N PHE A 148 -8.41 6.36 -3.15
CA PHE A 148 -7.33 6.36 -2.18
C PHE A 148 -6.50 5.07 -2.25
N PHE A 149 -7.15 3.90 -2.29
CA PHE A 149 -6.45 2.62 -2.43
C PHE A 149 -5.69 2.50 -3.75
N SER A 150 -6.28 3.00 -4.84
CA SER A 150 -5.61 3.03 -6.14
C SER A 150 -4.37 3.93 -6.11
N ALA A 151 -4.46 5.12 -5.50
CA ALA A 151 -3.34 6.04 -5.32
C ALA A 151 -2.27 5.44 -4.38
N ALA A 152 -2.67 4.81 -3.26
CA ALA A 152 -1.75 4.14 -2.34
C ALA A 152 -0.98 3.00 -3.01
N LYS A 153 -1.64 2.22 -3.86
CA LYS A 153 -0.99 1.14 -4.62
C LYS A 153 0.06 1.69 -5.58
N LEU A 154 -0.30 2.70 -6.39
CA LEU A 154 0.64 3.35 -7.32
C LEU A 154 1.82 3.99 -6.58
N ALA A 155 1.57 4.58 -5.42
CA ALA A 155 2.61 5.13 -4.57
C ALA A 155 3.53 4.03 -4.01
N GLY A 156 2.97 2.89 -3.62
CA GLY A 156 3.71 1.72 -3.17
C GLY A 156 4.66 1.18 -4.22
N ASP A 157 4.24 1.13 -5.49
CA ASP A 157 5.05 0.66 -6.60
C ASP A 157 6.35 1.49 -6.78
N ALA A 158 6.33 2.78 -6.41
CA ALA A 158 7.51 3.64 -6.45
C ALA A 158 8.61 3.28 -5.42
N VAL A 159 8.29 2.46 -4.41
CA VAL A 159 9.19 2.12 -3.29
C VAL A 159 9.20 0.63 -2.91
N CYS A 160 8.61 -0.25 -3.75
CA CYS A 160 8.37 -1.65 -3.40
C CYS A 160 9.64 -2.52 -3.37
N ASP A 161 10.61 -2.26 -4.26
CA ASP A 161 11.80 -3.08 -4.44
C ASP A 161 13.05 -2.27 -4.85
N ASN A 162 14.15 -2.98 -5.09
CA ASN A 162 15.44 -2.38 -5.45
C ASN A 162 15.47 -1.76 -6.86
N GLN A 163 14.51 -2.09 -7.70
CA GLN A 163 14.37 -1.52 -9.06
C GLN A 163 13.35 -0.39 -9.10
N SER A 164 12.64 -0.16 -7.99
CA SER A 164 11.65 0.92 -7.88
C SER A 164 12.31 2.31 -7.99
N ALA A 165 11.50 3.28 -8.41
CA ALA A 165 11.95 4.65 -8.67
C ALA A 165 12.65 5.30 -7.46
N GLY A 166 12.22 4.98 -6.24
CA GLY A 166 12.77 5.51 -4.99
C GLY A 166 14.22 5.11 -4.72
N GLU A 167 14.68 3.97 -5.26
CA GLU A 167 16.07 3.51 -5.14
C GLU A 167 16.84 3.71 -6.44
N ALA A 168 16.28 3.28 -7.57
CA ALA A 168 16.95 3.29 -8.87
C ALA A 168 17.34 4.68 -9.36
N ILE A 169 16.69 5.74 -8.88
CA ILE A 169 17.00 7.13 -9.27
C ILE A 169 18.46 7.51 -8.95
N TRP A 170 19.05 6.97 -7.90
CA TRP A 170 20.42 7.28 -7.51
C TRP A 170 21.43 6.76 -8.51
N SER A 171 21.28 5.50 -8.93
CA SER A 171 22.13 4.92 -9.97
C SER A 171 21.93 5.62 -11.32
N THR A 172 20.68 5.97 -11.66
CA THR A 172 20.36 6.72 -12.88
C THR A 172 21.01 8.10 -12.89
N LEU A 173 20.98 8.84 -11.80
CA LEU A 173 21.64 10.14 -11.67
C LEU A 173 23.16 10.02 -11.77
N ILE A 174 23.78 9.04 -11.10
CA ILE A 174 25.21 8.81 -11.18
C ILE A 174 25.63 8.51 -12.61
N GLN A 175 24.90 7.63 -13.32
CA GLN A 175 25.18 7.28 -14.70
C GLN A 175 24.96 8.43 -15.65
N LEU A 176 23.91 9.24 -15.44
CA LEU A 176 23.64 10.44 -16.22
C LEU A 176 24.78 11.46 -16.12
N PHE A 177 25.20 11.80 -14.89
CA PHE A 177 26.29 12.76 -14.71
C PHE A 177 27.63 12.22 -15.18
N THR A 178 27.92 10.93 -14.96
CA THR A 178 29.11 10.29 -15.52
C THR A 178 29.12 10.38 -17.04
N SER A 179 28.01 10.04 -17.70
CA SER A 179 27.89 10.11 -19.16
C SER A 179 28.01 11.55 -19.66
N LEU A 180 27.47 12.53 -18.94
CA LEU A 180 27.58 13.94 -19.28
C LEU A 180 29.04 14.45 -19.20
N PHE A 181 29.77 14.11 -18.12
CA PHE A 181 31.17 14.50 -17.98
C PHE A 181 32.06 13.80 -19.01
N CYS A 182 31.83 12.52 -19.28
CA CYS A 182 32.52 11.82 -20.36
C CYS A 182 32.23 12.44 -21.72
N PHE A 183 30.95 12.72 -22.02
CA PHE A 183 30.56 13.41 -23.24
C PHE A 183 31.29 14.74 -23.42
N LEU A 184 31.34 15.58 -22.39
CA LEU A 184 32.06 16.87 -22.43
C LEU A 184 33.57 16.69 -22.66
N ALA A 185 34.20 15.71 -22.02
CA ALA A 185 35.63 15.42 -22.20
C ALA A 185 35.92 14.94 -23.65
N TYR A 186 35.12 14.01 -24.16
CA TYR A 186 35.25 13.54 -25.54
C TYR A 186 34.96 14.63 -26.57
N LEU A 187 33.98 15.51 -26.27
CA LEU A 187 33.69 16.69 -27.08
C LEU A 187 34.91 17.61 -27.23
N MET A 188 35.58 17.93 -26.10
CA MET A 188 36.77 18.75 -26.10
C MET A 188 37.91 18.13 -26.95
N ILE A 189 38.10 16.82 -26.85
CA ILE A 189 39.12 16.12 -27.64
C ILE A 189 38.81 16.17 -29.13
N LEU A 190 37.56 15.87 -29.53
CA LEU A 190 37.17 15.84 -30.93
C LEU A 190 37.11 17.23 -31.57
N THR A 191 36.68 18.29 -30.84
CA THR A 191 36.67 19.67 -31.35
C THR A 191 38.06 20.21 -31.64
N GLY A 192 39.04 19.86 -30.80
CA GLY A 192 40.44 20.26 -30.98
C GLY A 192 41.10 19.61 -32.21
N ILE A 193 40.59 18.44 -32.64
CA ILE A 193 41.23 17.68 -33.72
C ILE A 193 40.41 17.76 -35.04
N ARG A 194 39.11 17.37 -35.02
CA ARG A 194 38.30 17.28 -36.28
C ARG A 194 36.80 17.54 -36.02
N PRO A 195 36.30 18.77 -36.25
CA PRO A 195 34.90 19.14 -35.98
C PRO A 195 33.88 18.43 -36.89
N VAL A 196 34.28 17.96 -38.09
CA VAL A 196 33.40 17.23 -39.00
C VAL A 196 32.88 15.92 -38.38
N LEU A 197 33.70 15.22 -37.63
CA LEU A 197 33.31 13.98 -36.93
C LEU A 197 32.21 14.20 -35.91
N LEU A 198 32.21 15.36 -35.29
CA LEU A 198 31.19 15.77 -34.34
C LEU A 198 29.80 15.89 -34.96
N LEU A 199 29.70 16.58 -36.11
CA LEU A 199 28.43 16.77 -36.82
C LEU A 199 27.85 15.43 -37.27
N LEU A 200 28.70 14.55 -37.81
CA LEU A 200 28.28 13.23 -38.30
C LEU A 200 27.77 12.33 -37.14
N THR A 201 28.50 12.31 -36.04
CA THR A 201 28.09 11.49 -34.87
C THR A 201 26.85 12.06 -34.17
N ALA A 202 26.71 13.37 -34.07
CA ALA A 202 25.55 14.03 -33.47
C ALA A 202 24.26 13.77 -34.31
N ALA A 203 24.36 13.90 -35.64
CA ALA A 203 23.21 13.65 -36.54
C ALA A 203 22.71 12.21 -36.44
N ALA A 204 23.62 11.24 -36.48
CA ALA A 204 23.25 9.81 -36.34
C ALA A 204 22.62 9.51 -34.96
N SER A 205 23.17 10.09 -33.89
CA SER A 205 22.62 9.90 -32.53
C SER A 205 21.22 10.52 -32.36
N ALA A 206 20.94 11.63 -33.03
CA ALA A 206 19.59 12.24 -33.07
C ALA A 206 18.56 11.28 -33.71
N VAL A 207 18.93 10.62 -34.82
CA VAL A 207 18.06 9.63 -35.47
C VAL A 207 17.81 8.42 -34.57
N SER A 208 18.85 7.88 -33.94
CA SER A 208 18.74 6.79 -32.93
C SER A 208 17.77 7.14 -31.80
N TYR A 209 17.85 8.37 -31.29
CA TYR A 209 16.94 8.87 -30.26
C TYR A 209 15.47 8.91 -30.70
N LEU A 210 15.19 9.39 -31.92
CA LEU A 210 13.84 9.44 -32.47
C LEU A 210 13.23 8.04 -32.57
N ILE A 211 14.02 7.03 -32.99
CA ILE A 211 13.59 5.63 -33.05
C ILE A 211 13.30 5.11 -31.64
N GLY A 212 14.20 5.34 -30.67
CA GLY A 212 14.02 4.93 -29.28
C GLY A 212 12.77 5.53 -28.63
N ASN A 213 12.50 6.81 -28.87
CA ASN A 213 11.29 7.49 -28.41
C ASN A 213 10.02 6.86 -29.00
N TYR A 214 9.99 6.61 -30.29
CA TYR A 214 8.85 5.98 -30.95
C TYR A 214 8.51 4.61 -30.33
N MET A 215 9.52 3.80 -30.02
CA MET A 215 9.35 2.50 -29.36
C MET A 215 8.83 2.64 -27.92
N SER A 216 9.36 3.59 -27.16
CA SER A 216 8.91 3.88 -25.78
C SER A 216 7.45 4.37 -25.75
N ASP A 217 7.05 5.21 -26.68
CA ASP A 217 5.69 5.72 -26.81
C ASP A 217 4.70 4.59 -27.13
N TRP A 218 5.07 3.66 -28.00
CA TRP A 218 4.24 2.50 -28.31
C TRP A 218 3.94 1.66 -27.06
N LYS A 219 4.97 1.34 -26.26
CA LYS A 219 4.84 0.59 -25.00
C LYS A 219 3.94 1.31 -24.01
N THR A 220 4.07 2.63 -23.93
CA THR A 220 3.26 3.46 -23.01
C THR A 220 1.78 3.49 -23.42
N ARG A 221 1.49 3.58 -24.72
CA ARG A 221 0.11 3.60 -25.24
C ARG A 221 -0.64 2.29 -25.01
N HIS A 222 0.06 1.15 -24.95
CA HIS A 222 -0.53 -0.18 -24.75
C HIS A 222 -0.39 -0.70 -23.30
N ARG A 223 0.05 0.14 -22.36
CA ARG A 223 0.28 -0.24 -20.95
C ARG A 223 -0.98 -0.75 -20.25
N ASP A 224 -2.17 -0.34 -20.69
CA ASP A 224 -3.44 -0.72 -20.09
C ASP A 224 -3.72 -2.22 -20.22
N GLU A 225 -3.35 -2.85 -21.36
CA GLU A 225 -3.46 -4.30 -21.56
C GLU A 225 -2.60 -5.08 -20.54
N GLN A 226 -1.38 -4.59 -20.27
CA GLN A 226 -0.49 -5.18 -19.27
C GLN A 226 -1.07 -5.04 -17.87
N ASN A 227 -1.59 -3.85 -17.55
CA ASN A 227 -2.11 -3.55 -16.22
C ASN A 227 -3.33 -4.40 -15.88
N GLU A 228 -4.24 -4.61 -16.84
CA GLU A 228 -5.43 -5.44 -16.66
C GLU A 228 -5.05 -6.90 -16.36
N ALA A 229 -4.20 -7.51 -17.18
CA ALA A 229 -3.73 -8.88 -16.95
C ALA A 229 -2.98 -9.03 -15.62
N SER A 230 -2.13 -8.06 -15.28
CA SER A 230 -1.38 -8.05 -14.02
C SER A 230 -2.29 -7.91 -12.79
N LYS A 231 -3.38 -7.12 -12.88
CA LYS A 231 -4.37 -7.00 -11.79
C LYS A 231 -5.05 -8.34 -11.50
N ILE A 232 -5.45 -9.07 -12.54
CA ILE A 232 -6.08 -10.39 -12.38
C ILE A 232 -5.09 -11.38 -11.73
N LEU A 233 -3.87 -11.46 -12.21
CA LEU A 233 -2.84 -12.33 -11.64
C LEU A 233 -2.53 -11.99 -10.18
N HIS A 234 -2.45 -10.71 -9.85
CA HIS A 234 -2.23 -10.27 -8.46
C HIS A 234 -3.40 -10.66 -7.55
N TYR A 235 -4.64 -10.47 -8.02
CA TYR A 235 -5.83 -10.89 -7.28
C TYR A 235 -5.85 -12.40 -7.04
N LEU A 236 -5.59 -13.21 -8.06
CA LEU A 236 -5.53 -14.67 -7.93
C LEU A 236 -4.45 -15.09 -6.93
N ASN A 237 -3.25 -14.51 -7.01
CA ASN A 237 -2.16 -14.79 -6.06
C ASN A 237 -2.55 -14.42 -4.61
N LYS A 238 -3.27 -13.32 -4.42
CA LYS A 238 -3.77 -12.93 -3.10
C LYS A 238 -4.78 -13.94 -2.56
N GLN A 239 -5.75 -14.37 -3.38
CA GLN A 239 -6.77 -15.34 -2.98
C GLN A 239 -6.18 -16.72 -2.67
N LEU A 240 -5.21 -17.18 -3.47
CA LEU A 240 -4.53 -18.47 -3.26
C LEU A 240 -3.71 -18.51 -1.95
N ARG A 241 -3.30 -17.35 -1.44
CA ARG A 241 -2.54 -17.22 -0.17
C ARG A 241 -3.43 -16.94 1.04
N ASP A 242 -4.73 -16.68 0.83
CA ASP A 242 -5.64 -16.41 1.94
C ASP A 242 -6.08 -17.72 2.61
N PRO A 243 -5.76 -17.94 3.91
CA PRO A 243 -6.20 -19.12 4.63
C PRO A 243 -7.73 -19.28 4.68
N LYS A 244 -8.49 -18.17 4.61
CA LYS A 244 -9.96 -18.19 4.60
C LYS A 244 -10.49 -18.83 3.33
N ALA A 245 -9.90 -18.54 2.18
CA ALA A 245 -10.28 -19.13 0.90
C ALA A 245 -9.90 -20.62 0.77
N ALA A 246 -8.97 -21.11 1.60
CA ALA A 246 -8.44 -22.46 1.51
C ALA A 246 -9.52 -23.55 1.68
N LYS A 247 -10.56 -23.30 2.50
CA LYS A 247 -11.71 -24.22 2.72
C LYS A 247 -12.55 -24.32 1.47
N ASP A 248 -12.93 -23.18 0.90
CA ASP A 248 -13.82 -23.09 -0.26
C ASP A 248 -13.14 -23.70 -1.50
N ILE A 249 -11.86 -23.40 -1.72
CA ILE A 249 -11.09 -23.97 -2.83
C ILE A 249 -11.11 -25.51 -2.78
N ARG A 250 -11.03 -26.13 -1.59
CA ARG A 250 -11.01 -27.58 -1.42
C ARG A 250 -12.40 -28.20 -1.54
N ILE A 251 -13.40 -27.65 -0.83
CA ILE A 251 -14.77 -28.20 -0.79
C ILE A 251 -15.44 -28.08 -2.16
N PHE A 252 -15.31 -26.94 -2.82
CA PHE A 252 -15.92 -26.71 -4.13
C PHE A 252 -15.03 -27.13 -5.31
N GLY A 253 -13.83 -27.66 -5.07
CA GLY A 253 -12.93 -28.11 -6.12
C GLY A 253 -12.53 -27.01 -7.10
N LEU A 254 -12.31 -25.76 -6.61
CA LEU A 254 -12.09 -24.58 -7.47
C LEU A 254 -10.73 -24.56 -8.16
N GLN A 255 -9.83 -25.50 -7.86
CA GLN A 255 -8.46 -25.51 -8.39
C GLN A 255 -8.38 -25.52 -9.93
N PRO A 256 -9.15 -26.33 -10.70
CA PRO A 256 -9.11 -26.30 -12.16
C PRO A 256 -9.53 -24.93 -12.71
N TRP A 257 -10.62 -24.39 -12.21
CA TRP A 257 -11.13 -23.07 -12.62
C TRP A 257 -10.14 -21.93 -12.35
N LEU A 258 -9.54 -21.90 -11.16
CA LEU A 258 -8.51 -20.91 -10.81
C LEU A 258 -7.28 -21.04 -11.71
N ASN A 259 -6.87 -22.28 -12.05
CA ASN A 259 -5.77 -22.53 -12.95
C ASN A 259 -6.05 -22.05 -14.38
N ASP A 260 -7.29 -22.23 -14.86
CA ASP A 260 -7.69 -21.75 -16.18
C ASP A 260 -7.72 -20.23 -16.24
N LEU A 261 -8.26 -19.56 -15.21
CA LEU A 261 -8.19 -18.11 -15.08
C LEU A 261 -6.74 -17.60 -15.06
N TYR A 262 -5.86 -18.28 -14.30
CA TYR A 262 -4.45 -17.94 -14.25
C TYR A 262 -3.80 -18.07 -15.63
N ARG A 263 -4.02 -19.20 -16.33
CA ARG A 263 -3.49 -19.44 -17.68
C ARG A 263 -3.95 -18.41 -18.68
N GLN A 264 -5.23 -18.02 -18.65
CA GLN A 264 -5.77 -16.97 -19.55
C GLN A 264 -5.11 -15.61 -19.28
N ALA A 265 -5.05 -15.18 -18.03
CA ALA A 265 -4.44 -13.90 -17.67
C ALA A 265 -2.93 -13.90 -17.95
N PHE A 266 -2.23 -15.00 -17.65
CA PHE A 266 -0.81 -15.16 -17.95
C PHE A 266 -0.54 -15.17 -19.45
N GLY A 267 -1.38 -15.87 -20.24
CA GLY A 267 -1.29 -15.88 -21.70
C GLY A 267 -1.43 -14.47 -22.32
N ARG A 268 -2.38 -13.67 -21.82
CA ARG A 268 -2.52 -12.26 -22.26
C ARG A 268 -1.27 -11.44 -21.94
N LEU A 269 -0.75 -11.58 -20.71
CA LEU A 269 0.47 -10.90 -20.28
C LEU A 269 1.66 -11.28 -21.13
N MET A 270 1.84 -12.60 -21.40
CA MET A 270 2.95 -13.10 -22.23
C MET A 270 2.84 -12.65 -23.68
N ASN A 271 1.65 -12.66 -24.27
CA ASN A 271 1.43 -12.14 -25.62
C ASN A 271 1.75 -10.64 -25.73
N PHE A 272 1.38 -9.85 -24.72
CA PHE A 272 1.78 -8.46 -24.64
C PHE A 272 3.31 -8.31 -24.54
N ARG A 273 3.94 -9.05 -23.63
CA ARG A 273 5.40 -9.05 -23.46
C ARG A 273 6.11 -9.41 -24.77
N PHE A 274 5.65 -10.45 -25.44
CA PHE A 274 6.23 -10.87 -26.73
C PHE A 274 6.14 -9.76 -27.79
N ARG A 275 5.01 -9.06 -27.90
CA ARG A 275 4.87 -7.90 -28.81
C ARG A 275 5.84 -6.76 -28.45
N VAL A 276 6.00 -6.47 -27.16
CA VAL A 276 6.97 -5.48 -26.68
C VAL A 276 8.39 -5.86 -27.09
N GLU A 277 8.81 -7.11 -26.84
CA GLU A 277 10.14 -7.63 -27.18
C GLU A 277 10.38 -7.62 -28.71
N GLN A 278 9.36 -7.92 -29.52
CA GLN A 278 9.47 -7.82 -30.98
C GLN A 278 9.73 -6.36 -31.43
N HIS A 279 9.03 -5.40 -30.85
CA HIS A 279 9.26 -3.97 -31.17
C HIS A 279 10.65 -3.53 -30.69
N GLU A 280 11.07 -3.90 -29.47
CA GLU A 280 12.40 -3.58 -28.95
C GLU A 280 13.50 -4.23 -29.79
N PHE A 281 13.29 -5.44 -30.30
CA PHE A 281 14.22 -6.11 -31.23
C PHE A 281 14.35 -5.36 -32.56
N CYS A 282 13.23 -4.98 -33.18
CA CYS A 282 13.25 -4.18 -34.41
C CYS A 282 13.96 -2.83 -34.23
N GLY A 283 13.72 -2.17 -33.08
CA GLY A 283 14.40 -0.94 -32.72
C GLY A 283 15.91 -1.12 -32.55
N SER A 284 16.31 -2.18 -31.86
CA SER A 284 17.73 -2.53 -31.66
C SER A 284 18.44 -2.85 -32.99
N LEU A 285 17.76 -3.54 -33.90
CA LEU A 285 18.30 -3.82 -35.23
C LEU A 285 18.52 -2.54 -36.04
N ALA A 286 17.56 -1.61 -36.01
CA ALA A 286 17.69 -0.30 -36.65
C ALA A 286 18.86 0.50 -36.06
N ASP A 287 19.02 0.46 -34.71
CA ASP A 287 20.13 1.13 -34.03
C ASP A 287 21.48 0.56 -34.42
N VAL A 288 21.61 -0.77 -34.50
CA VAL A 288 22.85 -1.44 -34.96
C VAL A 288 23.22 -0.99 -36.38
N LEU A 289 22.24 -0.89 -37.32
CA LEU A 289 22.49 -0.41 -38.67
C LEU A 289 22.95 1.06 -38.68
N LEU A 290 22.33 1.92 -37.88
CA LEU A 290 22.74 3.31 -37.71
C LEU A 290 24.14 3.44 -37.12
N VAL A 291 24.49 2.62 -36.13
CA VAL A 291 25.84 2.57 -35.55
C VAL A 291 26.86 2.13 -36.62
N LEU A 292 26.54 1.12 -37.42
CA LEU A 292 27.40 0.66 -38.53
C LEU A 292 27.66 1.77 -39.55
N LEU A 293 26.60 2.45 -40.02
CA LEU A 293 26.70 3.55 -40.98
C LEU A 293 27.51 4.72 -40.42
N ARG A 294 27.22 5.14 -39.21
CA ARG A 294 27.92 6.21 -38.50
C ARG A 294 29.41 5.90 -38.33
N SER A 295 29.69 4.72 -37.76
CA SER A 295 31.08 4.32 -37.50
C SER A 295 31.85 4.08 -38.79
N GLY A 296 31.22 3.47 -39.78
CA GLY A 296 31.81 3.27 -41.09
C GLY A 296 32.19 4.59 -41.79
N ALA A 297 31.30 5.58 -41.78
CA ALA A 297 31.59 6.91 -42.36
C ALA A 297 32.68 7.65 -41.57
N ALA A 298 32.64 7.59 -40.23
CA ALA A 298 33.64 8.25 -39.38
C ALA A 298 35.02 7.60 -39.53
N TYR A 299 35.08 6.27 -39.54
CA TYR A 299 36.33 5.54 -39.73
C TYR A 299 36.88 5.70 -41.17
N GLY A 300 36.02 5.68 -42.18
CA GLY A 300 36.41 5.99 -43.57
C GLY A 300 37.09 7.35 -43.69
N TYR A 301 36.50 8.38 -43.05
CA TYR A 301 37.09 9.72 -43.01
C TYR A 301 38.44 9.73 -42.27
N LEU A 302 38.57 9.06 -41.12
CA LEU A 302 39.82 8.96 -40.36
C LEU A 302 40.91 8.23 -41.13
N ILE A 303 40.57 7.16 -41.86
CA ILE A 303 41.51 6.40 -42.71
C ILE A 303 41.99 7.29 -43.86
N TYR A 304 41.10 8.06 -44.48
CA TYR A 304 41.46 9.00 -45.54
C TYR A 304 42.45 10.07 -45.05
N GLU A 305 42.22 10.68 -43.88
CA GLU A 305 43.11 11.67 -43.27
C GLU A 305 44.48 11.09 -42.92
N ALA A 306 44.52 9.90 -42.33
CA ALA A 306 45.75 9.18 -41.99
C ALA A 306 46.55 8.84 -43.26
N ALA A 307 45.87 8.32 -44.32
CA ALA A 307 46.53 7.99 -45.61
C ALA A 307 47.06 9.22 -46.33
N SER A 308 46.42 10.38 -46.11
CA SER A 308 46.87 11.69 -46.67
C SER A 308 48.05 12.30 -45.89
N GLY A 309 48.53 11.65 -44.85
CA GLY A 309 49.66 12.13 -44.03
C GLY A 309 49.36 13.32 -43.10
N HIS A 310 48.07 13.61 -42.87
CA HIS A 310 47.62 14.72 -42.01
C HIS A 310 47.45 14.30 -40.53
N MET A 311 47.73 13.04 -40.20
CA MET A 311 47.49 12.49 -38.85
C MET A 311 48.51 11.42 -38.51
N ASP A 312 49.07 11.47 -37.31
CA ASP A 312 49.94 10.44 -36.80
C ASP A 312 49.19 9.23 -36.25
N ALA A 313 49.85 8.07 -36.16
CA ALA A 313 49.18 6.83 -35.75
C ALA A 313 48.61 6.87 -34.31
N PRO A 314 49.29 7.48 -33.28
CA PRO A 314 48.69 7.69 -31.96
C PRO A 314 47.46 8.60 -32.01
N GLU A 315 47.48 9.66 -32.78
CA GLU A 315 46.37 10.61 -32.97
C GLU A 315 45.19 9.92 -33.68
N PHE A 316 45.45 9.09 -34.72
CA PHE A 316 44.45 8.25 -35.35
C PHE A 316 43.76 7.36 -34.37
N LEU A 317 44.52 6.64 -33.52
CA LEU A 317 43.97 5.70 -32.54
C LEU A 317 43.12 6.41 -31.47
N LEU A 318 43.55 7.60 -31.02
CA LEU A 318 42.82 8.44 -30.10
C LEU A 318 41.46 8.86 -30.72
N CYS A 319 41.47 9.39 -31.95
CA CYS A 319 40.25 9.79 -32.64
C CYS A 319 39.32 8.61 -32.94
N PHE A 320 39.87 7.47 -33.32
CA PHE A 320 39.12 6.24 -33.60
C PHE A 320 38.36 5.77 -32.33
N THR A 321 39.03 5.72 -31.20
CA THR A 321 38.43 5.36 -29.91
C THR A 321 37.46 6.42 -29.40
N ALA A 322 37.80 7.70 -29.58
CA ALA A 322 36.96 8.83 -29.18
C ALA A 322 35.63 8.88 -29.96
N VAL A 323 35.63 8.63 -31.29
CA VAL A 323 34.42 8.60 -32.12
C VAL A 323 33.47 7.47 -31.65
N SER A 324 34.02 6.29 -31.40
CA SER A 324 33.25 5.16 -30.88
C SER A 324 32.60 5.50 -29.53
N GLY A 325 33.38 6.04 -28.59
CA GLY A 325 32.93 6.44 -27.26
C GLY A 325 31.89 7.58 -27.28
N PHE A 326 32.12 8.62 -28.09
CA PHE A 326 31.26 9.79 -28.16
C PHE A 326 29.80 9.46 -28.48
N GLY A 327 29.58 8.58 -29.46
CA GLY A 327 28.23 8.12 -29.81
C GLY A 327 27.56 7.32 -28.70
N SER A 328 28.33 6.49 -27.96
CA SER A 328 27.78 5.73 -26.85
C SER A 328 27.41 6.62 -25.66
N TRP A 329 28.17 7.70 -25.42
CA TRP A 329 27.81 8.66 -24.35
C TRP A 329 26.52 9.39 -24.64
N ILE A 330 26.26 9.82 -25.90
CA ILE A 330 24.98 10.42 -26.29
C ILE A 330 23.84 9.43 -26.05
N ALA A 331 23.98 8.19 -26.53
CA ALA A 331 22.97 7.16 -26.34
C ALA A 331 22.69 6.90 -24.83
N ASN A 332 23.73 6.84 -24.03
CA ASN A 332 23.59 6.67 -22.57
C ASN A 332 22.87 7.85 -21.90
N ILE A 333 23.23 9.10 -22.23
CA ILE A 333 22.54 10.30 -21.71
C ILE A 333 21.05 10.22 -22.03
N LEU A 334 20.69 9.92 -23.26
CA LEU A 334 19.29 9.83 -23.69
C LEU A 334 18.54 8.68 -23.00
N SER A 335 19.20 7.53 -22.85
CA SER A 335 18.67 6.39 -22.11
C SER A 335 18.41 6.74 -20.64
N GLN A 336 19.38 7.39 -19.97
CA GLN A 336 19.23 7.80 -18.58
C GLN A 336 18.16 8.90 -18.40
N CYS A 337 18.05 9.84 -19.34
CA CYS A 337 16.96 10.83 -19.35
C CYS A 337 15.59 10.16 -19.48
N SER A 338 15.47 9.17 -20.35
CA SER A 338 14.23 8.38 -20.51
C SER A 338 13.92 7.55 -19.26
N ALA A 339 14.92 6.92 -18.65
CA ALA A 339 14.76 6.22 -17.37
C ALA A 339 14.30 7.16 -16.26
N LEU A 340 14.93 8.33 -16.14
CA LEU A 340 14.60 9.36 -15.18
C LEU A 340 13.17 9.90 -15.38
N HIS A 341 12.72 10.03 -16.61
CA HIS A 341 11.34 10.43 -16.92
C HIS A 341 10.33 9.38 -16.46
N ARG A 342 10.59 8.08 -16.70
CA ARG A 342 9.73 6.99 -16.19
C ARG A 342 9.71 6.94 -14.67
N GLN A 343 10.88 6.98 -14.03
CA GLN A 343 10.99 7.03 -12.56
C GLN A 343 10.27 8.26 -11.97
N SER A 344 10.33 9.39 -12.66
CA SER A 344 9.62 10.60 -12.26
C SER A 344 8.11 10.44 -12.28
N ALA A 345 7.54 9.66 -13.19
CA ALA A 345 6.11 9.38 -13.20
C ALA A 345 5.67 8.60 -11.95
N ASP A 346 6.44 7.57 -11.57
CA ASP A 346 6.18 6.78 -10.37
C ASP A 346 6.34 7.62 -9.09
N LEU A 347 7.38 8.46 -9.03
CA LEU A 347 7.58 9.41 -7.93
C LEU A 347 6.49 10.47 -7.84
N SER A 348 5.92 10.92 -8.99
CA SER A 348 4.77 11.82 -8.99
C SER A 348 3.56 11.17 -8.33
N ALA A 349 3.25 9.91 -8.67
CA ALA A 349 2.15 9.18 -8.07
C ALA A 349 2.34 9.05 -6.54
N ALA A 350 3.57 8.76 -6.08
CA ALA A 350 3.87 8.68 -4.66
C ALA A 350 3.72 10.03 -3.93
N ARG A 351 4.13 11.13 -4.56
CA ARG A 351 3.98 12.49 -4.00
C ARG A 351 2.52 12.94 -4.00
N GLU A 352 1.78 12.67 -5.07
CA GLU A 352 0.34 12.96 -5.16
C GLU A 352 -0.43 12.20 -4.08
N PHE A 353 -0.03 10.96 -3.76
CA PHE A 353 -0.60 10.22 -2.64
C PHE A 353 -0.31 10.87 -1.27
N LEU A 354 0.92 11.37 -1.04
CA LEU A 354 1.23 12.10 0.20
C LEU A 354 0.35 13.35 0.36
N GLU A 355 -0.02 13.98 -0.75
CA GLU A 355 -0.90 15.16 -0.82
C GLU A 355 -2.38 14.81 -0.99
N PHE A 356 -2.75 13.51 -0.89
CA PHE A 356 -4.15 13.12 -1.02
C PHE A 356 -5.00 13.88 -0.01
N PRO A 357 -6.13 14.48 -0.43
CA PRO A 357 -6.94 15.34 0.42
C PRO A 357 -7.40 14.64 1.70
N GLU A 358 -7.30 15.35 2.81
CA GLU A 358 -7.80 14.88 4.09
C GLU A 358 -9.07 15.66 4.45
N PRO A 359 -10.24 14.98 4.55
CA PRO A 359 -11.49 15.65 4.84
C PRO A 359 -11.60 16.16 6.28
N PHE A 360 -10.79 15.58 7.20
CA PHE A 360 -10.87 15.91 8.63
C PHE A 360 -9.73 16.83 9.09
N LEU A 361 -10.03 17.67 10.07
CA LEU A 361 -9.01 18.49 10.73
C LEU A 361 -8.32 17.65 11.82
N PHE A 362 -7.10 17.18 11.56
CA PHE A 362 -6.32 16.44 12.55
C PHE A 362 -5.38 17.35 13.35
N GLU A 363 -4.65 18.24 12.69
CA GLU A 363 -3.64 19.09 13.34
C GLU A 363 -4.13 20.54 13.54
N ASN A 364 -4.96 21.02 12.61
CA ASN A 364 -5.45 22.40 12.59
C ASN A 364 -6.84 22.57 13.23
N GLY A 365 -7.42 21.51 13.79
CA GLY A 365 -8.68 21.56 14.51
C GLY A 365 -8.51 22.13 15.92
N LYS A 366 -9.61 22.61 16.50
CA LYS A 366 -9.64 23.07 17.90
C LYS A 366 -9.21 21.91 18.82
N PRO A 367 -8.23 22.10 19.70
CA PRO A 367 -7.80 21.05 20.62
C PRO A 367 -8.93 20.72 21.61
N LEU A 368 -9.06 19.45 21.94
CA LEU A 368 -10.03 18.93 22.89
C LEU A 368 -9.29 18.13 23.98
N SER A 369 -9.42 18.57 25.22
CA SER A 369 -8.94 17.82 26.39
C SER A 369 -10.12 17.06 26.99
N VAL A 370 -9.99 15.75 27.12
CA VAL A 370 -11.04 14.85 27.63
C VAL A 370 -10.50 14.03 28.78
N ARG A 371 -11.23 14.02 29.90
CA ARG A 371 -10.98 13.14 31.05
C ARG A 371 -12.03 12.03 31.08
N PRO A 372 -11.74 10.89 31.72
CA PRO A 372 -12.70 9.78 31.78
C PRO A 372 -14.05 10.13 32.41
N ASP A 373 -14.05 11.05 33.36
CA ASP A 373 -15.23 11.44 34.13
C ASP A 373 -15.90 12.74 33.61
N ASP A 374 -15.41 13.30 32.50
CA ASP A 374 -16.01 14.51 31.93
C ASP A 374 -17.41 14.18 31.39
N PRO A 375 -18.43 15.03 31.69
CA PRO A 375 -19.76 14.85 31.12
C PRO A 375 -19.71 15.11 29.60
N VAL A 376 -20.07 14.11 28.83
CA VAL A 376 -20.08 14.18 27.37
C VAL A 376 -21.51 14.05 26.87
N GLU A 377 -22.02 15.11 26.25
CA GLU A 377 -23.29 15.13 25.54
C GLU A 377 -23.02 15.13 24.02
N ILE A 378 -23.67 14.20 23.30
CA ILE A 378 -23.56 14.12 21.83
C ILE A 378 -24.95 14.32 21.23
N ILE A 379 -25.07 15.31 20.35
CA ILE A 379 -26.35 15.64 19.71
C ILE A 379 -26.22 15.51 18.19
N LEU A 380 -27.07 14.69 17.59
CA LEU A 380 -27.28 14.62 16.15
C LEU A 380 -28.50 15.48 15.81
N LYS A 381 -28.32 16.52 14.99
CA LYS A 381 -29.38 17.42 14.54
C LYS A 381 -29.64 17.23 13.06
N ASP A 382 -30.80 16.68 12.74
CA ASP A 382 -31.30 16.45 11.38
C ASP A 382 -30.26 15.75 10.49
N VAL A 383 -29.61 14.71 11.02
CA VAL A 383 -28.48 14.04 10.39
C VAL A 383 -28.97 13.05 9.34
N SER A 384 -28.54 13.27 8.08
CA SER A 384 -28.66 12.32 6.98
C SER A 384 -27.27 11.89 6.49
N PHE A 385 -27.14 10.64 6.08
CA PHE A 385 -25.89 10.11 5.60
C PHE A 385 -26.08 9.16 4.43
N ARG A 386 -25.27 9.37 3.39
CA ARG A 386 -25.18 8.53 2.18
C ARG A 386 -23.75 8.13 1.91
N TYR A 387 -23.51 6.83 1.71
CA TYR A 387 -22.20 6.36 1.26
C TYR A 387 -21.90 6.83 -0.17
N PRO A 388 -20.63 7.09 -0.53
CA PRO A 388 -20.25 7.40 -1.91
C PRO A 388 -20.81 6.34 -2.88
N ASN A 389 -21.38 6.78 -4.00
CA ASN A 389 -22.02 5.94 -5.04
C ASN A 389 -23.29 5.18 -4.61
N ALA A 390 -23.84 5.37 -3.42
CA ALA A 390 -25.13 4.82 -3.05
C ALA A 390 -26.28 5.64 -3.65
N ALA A 391 -27.34 4.94 -4.11
CA ALA A 391 -28.53 5.60 -4.68
C ALA A 391 -29.46 6.20 -3.63
N LYS A 392 -29.39 5.71 -2.39
CA LYS A 392 -30.29 6.10 -1.29
C LYS A 392 -29.47 6.40 -0.04
N ASP A 393 -30.07 7.20 0.86
CA ASP A 393 -29.52 7.46 2.17
C ASP A 393 -29.51 6.19 3.03
N THR A 394 -28.46 6.00 3.78
CA THR A 394 -28.35 4.92 4.78
C THR A 394 -29.00 5.34 6.10
N LEU A 395 -28.98 6.64 6.40
CA LEU A 395 -29.70 7.27 7.51
C LEU A 395 -30.32 8.57 7.00
N SER A 396 -31.54 8.87 7.43
CA SER A 396 -32.30 10.05 6.97
C SER A 396 -32.95 10.73 8.17
N HIS A 397 -32.67 12.03 8.33
CA HIS A 397 -33.28 12.92 9.31
C HIS A 397 -33.21 12.40 10.76
N ILE A 398 -32.04 11.89 11.16
CA ILE A 398 -31.80 11.40 12.51
C ILE A 398 -31.67 12.58 13.48
N ASN A 399 -32.53 12.61 14.48
CA ASN A 399 -32.46 13.50 15.62
C ASN A 399 -32.25 12.65 16.88
N LEU A 400 -31.10 12.82 17.56
CA LEU A 400 -30.73 12.01 18.70
C LEU A 400 -29.87 12.83 19.65
N THR A 401 -30.16 12.76 20.95
CA THR A 401 -29.29 13.27 22.01
C THR A 401 -28.85 12.10 22.88
N LEU A 402 -27.54 11.89 23.03
CA LEU A 402 -26.95 11.00 24.02
C LEU A 402 -26.57 11.85 25.24
N HIS A 403 -27.26 11.63 26.36
CA HIS A 403 -27.02 12.37 27.59
C HIS A 403 -25.82 11.84 28.38
N PRO A 404 -25.15 12.67 29.17
CA PRO A 404 -24.08 12.22 30.05
C PRO A 404 -24.54 11.11 31.01
N GLY A 405 -23.79 10.01 31.04
CA GLY A 405 -24.09 8.84 31.89
C GLY A 405 -25.20 7.92 31.38
N GLU A 406 -25.83 8.22 30.24
CA GLU A 406 -26.94 7.46 29.66
C GLU A 406 -26.45 6.16 28.99
N LYS A 407 -27.21 5.07 29.17
CA LYS A 407 -27.05 3.79 28.46
C LYS A 407 -28.09 3.70 27.36
N LEU A 408 -27.69 3.91 26.13
CA LEU A 408 -28.54 3.90 24.96
C LEU A 408 -28.41 2.59 24.20
N ALA A 409 -29.50 1.88 23.94
CA ALA A 409 -29.52 0.74 23.03
C ALA A 409 -29.99 1.18 21.63
N VAL A 410 -29.35 0.64 20.58
CA VAL A 410 -29.78 0.82 19.20
C VAL A 410 -30.10 -0.56 18.61
N VAL A 411 -31.36 -0.76 18.25
CA VAL A 411 -31.87 -2.02 17.71
C VAL A 411 -32.46 -1.81 16.32
N GLY A 412 -32.70 -2.89 15.59
CA GLY A 412 -33.28 -2.85 14.24
C GLY A 412 -32.78 -4.00 13.38
N LEU A 413 -33.40 -4.18 12.23
CA LEU A 413 -33.03 -5.22 11.28
C LEU A 413 -31.64 -5.00 10.65
N ASN A 414 -31.12 -6.05 9.99
CA ASN A 414 -29.88 -5.92 9.25
C ASN A 414 -30.03 -4.88 8.12
N GLY A 415 -29.03 -4.01 7.96
CA GLY A 415 -29.08 -2.95 6.96
C GLY A 415 -29.83 -1.67 7.39
N ALA A 416 -30.44 -1.61 8.58
CA ALA A 416 -31.15 -0.42 9.06
C ALA A 416 -30.25 0.82 9.32
N GLY A 417 -28.92 0.65 9.31
CA GLY A 417 -27.98 1.77 9.50
C GLY A 417 -27.34 1.86 10.89
N LYS A 418 -27.51 0.86 11.77
CA LYS A 418 -27.03 0.87 13.16
C LYS A 418 -25.51 1.14 13.28
N SER A 419 -24.68 0.36 12.58
CA SER A 419 -23.23 0.55 12.60
C SER A 419 -22.81 1.87 11.92
N THR A 420 -23.61 2.39 10.97
CA THR A 420 -23.39 3.71 10.37
C THR A 420 -23.66 4.83 11.40
N LEU A 421 -24.69 4.67 12.23
CA LEU A 421 -25.00 5.60 13.30
C LEU A 421 -23.83 5.70 14.31
N ILE A 422 -23.26 4.57 14.73
CA ILE A 422 -22.06 4.59 15.58
C ILE A 422 -20.88 5.28 14.90
N LYS A 423 -20.64 5.02 13.61
CA LYS A 423 -19.55 5.67 12.86
C LYS A 423 -19.72 7.18 12.78
N LEU A 424 -20.94 7.69 12.73
CA LEU A 424 -21.25 9.12 12.80
C LEU A 424 -21.06 9.66 14.22
N ILE A 425 -21.54 8.97 15.24
CA ILE A 425 -21.37 9.34 16.65
C ILE A 425 -19.89 9.46 17.01
N CYS A 426 -19.07 8.45 16.67
CA CYS A 426 -17.63 8.50 16.96
C CYS A 426 -16.80 9.32 15.96
N GLY A 427 -17.44 9.94 14.94
CA GLY A 427 -16.77 10.83 14.01
C GLY A 427 -15.86 10.13 13.01
N PHE A 428 -16.06 8.85 12.70
CA PHE A 428 -15.40 8.17 11.58
C PHE A 428 -15.97 8.64 10.23
N LEU A 429 -17.24 9.08 10.26
CA LEU A 429 -17.95 9.64 9.12
C LEU A 429 -18.49 11.02 9.52
N ASP A 430 -18.53 11.94 8.57
CA ASP A 430 -19.28 13.18 8.70
C ASP A 430 -20.63 13.03 8.02
N PRO A 431 -21.70 13.64 8.56
CA PRO A 431 -23.01 13.59 7.94
C PRO A 431 -23.01 14.28 6.57
N THR A 432 -23.81 13.74 5.63
CA THR A 432 -24.05 14.39 4.33
C THR A 432 -24.87 15.66 4.51
N GLU A 433 -25.86 15.60 5.40
CA GLU A 433 -26.70 16.73 5.80
C GLU A 433 -26.87 16.72 7.32
N GLY A 434 -27.08 17.90 7.91
CA GLY A 434 -27.18 18.06 9.35
C GLY A 434 -25.83 18.18 10.06
N THR A 435 -25.84 18.06 11.39
CA THR A 435 -24.64 18.26 12.23
C THR A 435 -24.61 17.31 13.40
N VAL A 436 -23.38 16.88 13.77
CA VAL A 436 -23.10 16.17 15.01
C VAL A 436 -22.38 17.13 15.95
N LEU A 437 -22.92 17.32 17.14
CA LEU A 437 -22.40 18.24 18.13
C LEU A 437 -21.86 17.49 19.35
N LEU A 438 -20.72 17.94 19.87
CA LEU A 438 -20.18 17.55 21.17
C LEU A 438 -20.33 18.74 22.13
N ASN A 439 -21.09 18.58 23.20
CA ASN A 439 -21.36 19.66 24.18
C ASN A 439 -21.77 20.96 23.50
N GLY A 440 -22.66 20.88 22.50
CA GLY A 440 -23.18 22.01 21.72
C GLY A 440 -22.29 22.53 20.60
N GLN A 441 -21.08 22.03 20.40
CA GLN A 441 -20.15 22.44 19.33
C GLN A 441 -19.99 21.38 18.26
N ASP A 442 -20.01 21.78 16.97
CA ASP A 442 -19.85 20.88 15.82
C ASP A 442 -18.50 20.14 15.86
N ILE A 443 -18.54 18.80 15.73
CA ILE A 443 -17.36 17.94 15.81
C ILE A 443 -16.35 18.18 14.67
N ARG A 444 -16.79 18.77 13.55
CA ARG A 444 -15.92 19.14 12.42
C ARG A 444 -14.92 20.24 12.75
N GLN A 445 -15.17 21.02 13.81
CA GLN A 445 -14.27 22.09 14.26
C GLN A 445 -13.13 21.59 15.16
N TYR A 446 -13.28 20.43 15.78
CA TYR A 446 -12.28 19.86 16.66
C TYR A 446 -11.16 19.14 15.91
N ASN A 447 -9.98 19.04 16.57
CA ASN A 447 -9.00 18.04 16.20
C ASN A 447 -9.63 16.65 16.31
N ARG A 448 -9.74 15.96 15.20
CA ARG A 448 -10.47 14.68 15.15
C ARG A 448 -9.80 13.59 15.99
N ARG A 449 -8.46 13.63 16.12
CA ARG A 449 -7.74 12.68 16.99
C ARG A 449 -8.08 12.89 18.46
N ASP A 450 -8.26 14.15 18.88
CA ASP A 450 -8.68 14.44 20.24
C ASP A 450 -10.13 14.01 20.46
N TYR A 451 -11.01 14.22 19.47
CA TYR A 451 -12.38 13.73 19.53
C TYR A 451 -12.46 12.21 19.71
N TYR A 452 -11.59 11.43 19.04
CA TYR A 452 -11.52 9.97 19.23
C TYR A 452 -11.13 9.54 20.65
N LYS A 453 -10.54 10.42 21.46
CA LYS A 453 -10.24 10.15 22.88
C LYS A 453 -11.50 10.09 23.74
N CYS A 454 -12.64 10.67 23.27
CA CYS A 454 -13.92 10.57 23.96
C CYS A 454 -14.48 9.15 23.99
N PHE A 455 -14.01 8.26 23.13
CA PHE A 455 -14.62 6.95 22.91
C PHE A 455 -13.68 5.80 23.25
N SER A 456 -14.20 4.79 23.94
CA SER A 456 -13.69 3.42 23.96
C SER A 456 -14.68 2.56 23.18
N ALA A 457 -14.20 1.61 22.37
CA ALA A 457 -15.10 0.83 21.51
C ALA A 457 -14.72 -0.65 21.45
N VAL A 458 -15.75 -1.49 21.40
CA VAL A 458 -15.67 -2.90 21.00
C VAL A 458 -16.52 -3.03 19.74
N PHE A 459 -15.86 -3.12 18.58
CA PHE A 459 -16.52 -3.29 17.28
C PHE A 459 -16.73 -4.77 16.96
N GLN A 460 -17.69 -5.05 16.09
CA GLN A 460 -17.97 -6.40 15.58
C GLN A 460 -16.75 -7.01 14.88
N GLU A 461 -16.11 -6.20 14.01
CA GLU A 461 -14.84 -6.55 13.40
C GLU A 461 -13.69 -5.83 14.13
N PHE A 462 -12.74 -6.59 14.62
CA PHE A 462 -11.59 -6.07 15.36
C PHE A 462 -10.28 -6.60 14.78
N SER A 463 -9.21 -5.84 14.98
CA SER A 463 -7.85 -6.26 14.61
C SER A 463 -7.06 -6.68 15.84
N LEU A 464 -6.40 -7.84 15.73
CA LEU A 464 -5.39 -8.29 16.64
C LEU A 464 -4.02 -7.95 16.06
N LEU A 465 -3.11 -7.43 16.88
CA LEU A 465 -1.75 -7.15 16.45
C LEU A 465 -0.86 -8.34 16.80
N ALA A 466 0.14 -8.60 15.98
CA ALA A 466 1.20 -9.56 16.26
C ALA A 466 2.12 -9.01 17.37
N ALA A 467 1.61 -9.02 18.58
CA ALA A 467 2.22 -8.46 19.79
C ALA A 467 1.79 -9.29 21.00
N THR A 468 2.32 -9.00 22.18
CA THR A 468 1.94 -9.69 23.42
C THR A 468 0.49 -9.35 23.84
N VAL A 469 -0.08 -10.14 24.73
CA VAL A 469 -1.40 -9.85 25.33
C VAL A 469 -1.39 -8.47 25.98
N ALA A 470 -0.35 -8.13 26.77
CA ALA A 470 -0.25 -6.85 27.44
C ALA A 470 -0.19 -5.67 26.48
N GLU A 471 0.60 -5.78 25.40
CA GLU A 471 0.70 -4.75 24.36
C GLU A 471 -0.61 -4.62 23.57
N ASN A 472 -1.32 -5.71 23.30
CA ASN A 472 -2.63 -5.69 22.65
C ASN A 472 -3.69 -4.97 23.50
N VAL A 473 -3.66 -5.12 24.82
CA VAL A 473 -4.58 -4.41 25.74
C VAL A 473 -4.20 -2.95 25.87
N ALA A 474 -2.91 -2.65 26.12
CA ALA A 474 -2.44 -1.28 26.37
C ALA A 474 -2.25 -0.45 25.09
N GLN A 475 -2.13 -1.10 23.92
CA GLN A 475 -1.77 -0.47 22.64
C GLN A 475 -0.47 0.37 22.74
N SER A 476 0.49 -0.12 23.52
CA SER A 476 1.77 0.54 23.81
C SER A 476 2.87 -0.50 24.00
N LEU A 477 4.09 -0.16 23.60
CA LEU A 477 5.30 -0.97 23.86
C LEU A 477 5.74 -0.95 25.34
N ALA A 478 5.19 -0.03 26.14
CA ALA A 478 5.43 0.07 27.58
C ALA A 478 4.09 0.01 28.35
N PRO A 479 3.45 -1.17 28.46
CA PRO A 479 2.16 -1.33 29.12
C PRO A 479 2.28 -1.13 30.64
N ASP A 480 1.31 -0.46 31.26
CA ASP A 480 1.12 -0.52 32.71
C ASP A 480 0.55 -1.90 33.05
N ARG A 481 1.42 -2.78 33.53
CA ARG A 481 1.09 -4.20 33.81
C ARG A 481 0.04 -4.37 34.91
N ALA A 482 0.04 -3.49 35.89
CA ALA A 482 -0.94 -3.54 36.97
C ALA A 482 -2.34 -3.19 36.46
N LEU A 483 -2.43 -2.15 35.64
CA LEU A 483 -3.68 -1.75 35.01
C LEU A 483 -4.15 -2.79 33.98
N VAL A 484 -3.25 -3.39 33.19
CA VAL A 484 -3.58 -4.50 32.27
C VAL A 484 -4.18 -5.67 33.02
N SER A 485 -3.55 -6.12 34.13
CA SER A 485 -4.09 -7.21 34.98
C SER A 485 -5.48 -6.88 35.51
N GLN A 486 -5.70 -5.67 36.00
CA GLN A 486 -7.02 -5.24 36.47
C GLN A 486 -8.07 -5.26 35.33
N CYS A 487 -7.70 -4.82 34.14
CA CYS A 487 -8.60 -4.83 32.98
C CYS A 487 -8.91 -6.26 32.50
N LEU A 488 -7.92 -7.15 32.48
CA LEU A 488 -8.11 -8.58 32.19
C LEU A 488 -9.02 -9.26 33.18
N LYS A 489 -8.85 -8.96 34.47
CA LYS A 489 -9.71 -9.47 35.54
C LYS A 489 -11.16 -8.97 35.38
N LYS A 490 -11.36 -7.67 35.15
CA LYS A 490 -12.69 -7.11 34.88
C LYS A 490 -13.34 -7.67 33.60
N ALA A 491 -12.55 -8.10 32.64
CA ALA A 491 -13.01 -8.74 31.41
C ALA A 491 -13.18 -10.27 31.55
N ASP A 492 -13.02 -10.83 32.74
CA ASP A 492 -13.12 -12.27 32.98
C ASP A 492 -12.21 -13.11 32.06
N LEU A 493 -10.97 -12.65 31.89
CA LEU A 493 -9.96 -13.28 31.03
C LEU A 493 -8.65 -13.61 31.79
N GLU A 494 -8.52 -13.19 33.05
CA GLU A 494 -7.29 -13.29 33.84
C GLU A 494 -6.80 -14.74 33.97
N GLU A 495 -7.67 -15.69 34.39
CA GLU A 495 -7.32 -17.09 34.56
C GLU A 495 -6.80 -17.73 33.27
N LYS A 496 -7.47 -17.42 32.15
CA LYS A 496 -7.05 -17.92 30.84
C LYS A 496 -5.67 -17.40 30.46
N ILE A 497 -5.40 -16.10 30.68
CA ILE A 497 -4.11 -15.50 30.34
C ILE A 497 -3.01 -16.04 31.24
N GLN A 498 -3.29 -16.24 32.53
CA GLN A 498 -2.33 -16.87 33.46
C GLN A 498 -1.99 -18.32 33.08
N SER A 499 -2.91 -19.04 32.43
CA SER A 499 -2.67 -20.41 31.94
C SER A 499 -1.79 -20.47 30.70
N LEU A 500 -1.50 -19.34 30.03
CA LEU A 500 -0.62 -19.29 28.87
C LEU A 500 0.85 -19.40 29.28
N PRO A 501 1.75 -19.93 28.42
CA PRO A 501 3.15 -20.22 28.76
C PRO A 501 3.92 -19.04 29.36
N GLN A 502 3.65 -17.82 28.87
CA GLN A 502 4.30 -16.58 29.32
C GLN A 502 3.29 -15.58 29.92
N GLY A 503 2.06 -16.04 30.26
CA GLY A 503 1.02 -15.17 30.78
C GLY A 503 0.72 -13.97 29.88
N MET A 504 0.79 -12.75 30.43
CA MET A 504 0.55 -11.52 29.68
C MET A 504 1.61 -11.21 28.58
N ASP A 505 2.79 -11.84 28.63
CA ASP A 505 3.86 -11.67 27.65
C ASP A 505 3.75 -12.69 26.51
N THR A 506 2.75 -13.56 26.51
CA THR A 506 2.49 -14.49 25.42
C THR A 506 2.10 -13.70 24.17
N HIS A 507 2.78 -13.97 23.04
CA HIS A 507 2.43 -13.39 21.76
C HIS A 507 1.12 -13.96 21.22
N LEU A 508 0.40 -13.13 20.50
CA LEU A 508 -0.78 -13.48 19.73
C LEU A 508 -0.45 -13.34 18.24
N GLU A 509 -1.12 -14.09 17.35
CA GLU A 509 -0.92 -14.08 15.89
C GLU A 509 0.23 -14.96 15.39
N ARG A 510 -0.10 -16.20 15.08
CA ARG A 510 0.85 -17.23 14.57
C ARG A 510 1.46 -16.95 13.21
N SER A 511 0.89 -16.01 12.45
CA SER A 511 1.48 -15.63 11.17
C SER A 511 2.86 -14.97 11.31
N VAL A 512 3.16 -14.44 12.50
CA VAL A 512 4.43 -13.78 12.83
C VAL A 512 5.25 -14.59 13.84
N TYR A 513 4.60 -15.09 14.93
CA TYR A 513 5.26 -15.82 16.00
C TYR A 513 4.79 -17.27 16.02
N LEU A 514 5.68 -18.23 15.78
CA LEU A 514 5.35 -19.65 15.72
C LEU A 514 4.82 -20.22 17.05
N ASP A 515 5.25 -19.65 18.18
CA ASP A 515 4.87 -19.99 19.55
C ASP A 515 3.67 -19.18 20.08
N ALA A 516 3.05 -18.35 19.21
CA ALA A 516 1.91 -17.53 19.61
C ALA A 516 0.70 -18.38 20.03
N ALA A 517 0.00 -17.90 21.05
CA ALA A 517 -1.25 -18.50 21.49
C ALA A 517 -2.43 -18.07 20.61
N GLU A 518 -3.35 -19.00 20.39
CA GLU A 518 -4.63 -18.71 19.76
C GLU A 518 -5.71 -18.62 20.84
N LEU A 519 -6.50 -17.55 20.78
CA LEU A 519 -7.66 -17.34 21.63
C LEU A 519 -8.93 -17.70 20.86
N SER A 520 -9.92 -18.28 21.56
CA SER A 520 -11.24 -18.50 20.95
C SER A 520 -11.96 -17.17 20.66
N GLY A 521 -12.98 -17.18 19.80
CA GLY A 521 -13.74 -15.96 19.47
C GLY A 521 -14.27 -15.22 20.69
N GLY A 522 -14.79 -15.93 21.69
CA GLY A 522 -15.24 -15.34 22.94
C GLY A 522 -14.11 -14.77 23.80
N GLN A 523 -12.94 -15.44 23.83
CA GLN A 523 -11.76 -14.92 24.53
C GLN A 523 -11.21 -13.67 23.86
N LEU A 524 -11.26 -13.61 22.52
CA LEU A 524 -10.89 -12.41 21.77
C LEU A 524 -11.83 -11.24 22.05
N GLN A 525 -13.13 -11.48 22.17
CA GLN A 525 -14.09 -10.43 22.54
C GLN A 525 -13.81 -9.90 23.97
N LYS A 526 -13.52 -10.78 24.94
CA LYS A 526 -13.10 -10.39 26.28
C LYS A 526 -11.79 -9.59 26.26
N LEU A 527 -10.84 -9.95 25.39
CA LEU A 527 -9.60 -9.18 25.20
C LEU A 527 -9.89 -7.77 24.63
N MET A 528 -10.79 -7.64 23.68
CA MET A 528 -11.20 -6.32 23.14
C MET A 528 -11.89 -5.48 24.21
N LEU A 529 -12.67 -6.11 25.09
CA LEU A 529 -13.24 -5.42 26.23
C LEU A 529 -12.17 -4.93 27.20
N ALA A 530 -11.17 -5.77 27.54
CA ALA A 530 -10.04 -5.35 28.37
C ALA A 530 -9.29 -4.14 27.76
N ARG A 531 -9.13 -4.12 26.42
CA ARG A 531 -8.57 -2.98 25.66
C ARG A 531 -9.42 -1.71 25.82
N ALA A 532 -10.74 -1.83 25.68
CA ALA A 532 -11.66 -0.70 25.84
C ALA A 532 -11.63 -0.15 27.28
N LEU A 533 -11.53 -1.03 28.28
CA LEU A 533 -11.41 -0.65 29.70
C LEU A 533 -10.08 0.03 30.01
N TYR A 534 -8.97 -0.44 29.41
CA TYR A 534 -7.66 0.18 29.58
C TYR A 534 -7.63 1.60 29.05
N LYS A 535 -8.25 1.85 27.89
CA LYS A 535 -8.36 3.19 27.31
C LYS A 535 -9.16 4.15 28.20
N ASN A 536 -10.17 3.68 28.91
CA ASN A 536 -10.91 4.41 29.94
C ASN A 536 -11.48 5.77 29.48
N SER A 537 -12.30 5.76 28.43
CA SER A 537 -12.93 6.99 27.87
C SER A 537 -14.33 7.24 28.45
N PRO A 538 -14.86 8.49 28.39
CA PRO A 538 -16.19 8.83 28.94
C PRO A 538 -17.36 8.15 28.22
N VAL A 539 -17.21 7.79 26.94
CA VAL A 539 -18.25 7.10 26.15
C VAL A 539 -17.77 5.72 25.73
N LEU A 540 -18.54 4.68 26.04
CA LEU A 540 -18.28 3.30 25.63
C LEU A 540 -19.22 2.89 24.49
N LEU A 541 -18.65 2.42 23.38
CA LEU A 541 -19.40 1.93 22.22
C LEU A 541 -19.27 0.42 22.10
N LEU A 542 -20.38 -0.27 22.00
CA LEU A 542 -20.46 -1.73 21.94
C LEU A 542 -21.27 -2.14 20.71
N ASP A 543 -20.60 -2.60 19.66
CA ASP A 543 -21.23 -3.01 18.39
C ASP A 543 -21.28 -4.53 18.29
N GLU A 544 -22.44 -5.14 18.59
CA GLU A 544 -22.71 -6.58 18.59
C GLU A 544 -21.68 -7.43 19.34
N PRO A 545 -21.35 -7.08 20.58
CA PRO A 545 -20.22 -7.68 21.28
C PRO A 545 -20.42 -9.15 21.70
N THR A 546 -21.54 -9.77 21.34
CA THR A 546 -21.90 -11.16 21.73
C THR A 546 -22.17 -12.10 20.55
N ALA A 547 -21.89 -11.65 19.30
CA ALA A 547 -22.25 -12.40 18.09
C ALA A 547 -21.63 -13.82 17.99
N ALA A 548 -20.51 -14.08 18.68
CA ALA A 548 -19.78 -15.36 18.65
C ALA A 548 -19.91 -16.19 19.94
N LEU A 549 -20.86 -15.86 20.85
CA LEU A 549 -20.97 -16.48 22.17
C LEU A 549 -22.17 -17.41 22.29
N ASP A 550 -22.02 -18.43 23.15
CA ASP A 550 -23.13 -19.24 23.61
C ASP A 550 -24.05 -18.44 24.58
N PRO A 551 -25.31 -18.86 24.80
CA PRO A 551 -26.27 -18.12 25.61
C PRO A 551 -25.84 -17.87 27.05
N ILE A 552 -25.06 -18.77 27.65
CA ILE A 552 -24.57 -18.64 29.05
C ILE A 552 -23.46 -17.61 29.11
N ALA A 553 -22.46 -17.73 28.23
CA ALA A 553 -21.37 -16.77 28.13
C ALA A 553 -21.90 -15.37 27.78
N GLU A 554 -22.95 -15.30 26.95
CA GLU A 554 -23.62 -14.06 26.61
C GLU A 554 -24.26 -13.40 27.82
N SER A 555 -25.02 -14.14 28.64
CA SER A 555 -25.63 -13.62 29.89
C SER A 555 -24.58 -13.04 30.84
N ASN A 556 -23.47 -13.75 31.01
CA ASN A 556 -22.36 -13.29 31.85
C ASN A 556 -21.73 -11.99 31.33
N ILE A 557 -21.57 -11.88 30.03
CA ILE A 557 -21.04 -10.67 29.40
C ILE A 557 -22.00 -9.48 29.55
N TYR A 558 -23.32 -9.69 29.45
CA TYR A 558 -24.29 -8.61 29.69
C TYR A 558 -24.24 -8.08 31.13
N GLN A 559 -24.17 -8.97 32.11
CA GLN A 559 -24.00 -8.55 33.52
C GLN A 559 -22.72 -7.77 33.72
N MET A 560 -21.64 -8.21 33.08
CA MET A 560 -20.37 -7.52 33.11
C MET A 560 -20.46 -6.13 32.44
N TYR A 561 -21.11 -6.00 31.28
CA TYR A 561 -21.32 -4.71 30.62
C TYR A 561 -22.14 -3.75 31.50
N GLN A 562 -23.19 -4.23 32.13
CA GLN A 562 -23.98 -3.44 33.07
C GLN A 562 -23.13 -2.83 34.18
N GLN A 563 -22.20 -3.62 34.74
CA GLN A 563 -21.27 -3.14 35.78
C GLN A 563 -20.23 -2.16 35.22
N LEU A 564 -19.70 -2.43 34.01
CA LEU A 564 -18.62 -1.63 33.40
C LEU A 564 -19.11 -0.30 32.85
N THR A 565 -20.41 -0.19 32.53
CA THR A 565 -21.05 1.05 32.05
C THR A 565 -21.65 1.89 33.18
N ALA A 566 -21.53 1.44 34.43
CA ALA A 566 -22.02 2.20 35.58
C ALA A 566 -21.33 3.57 35.67
N GLY A 567 -22.11 4.67 35.59
CA GLY A 567 -21.63 6.05 35.67
C GLY A 567 -20.99 6.59 34.36
N ARG A 568 -21.07 5.87 33.24
CA ARG A 568 -20.55 6.29 31.93
C ARG A 568 -21.64 6.28 30.87
N SER A 569 -21.52 7.19 29.90
CA SER A 569 -22.36 7.11 28.70
C SER A 569 -21.98 5.87 27.87
N SER A 570 -22.98 5.16 27.39
CA SER A 570 -22.72 4.01 26.51
C SER A 570 -23.74 3.90 25.39
N VAL A 571 -23.29 3.43 24.22
CA VAL A 571 -24.16 3.08 23.08
C VAL A 571 -23.96 1.61 22.79
N TYR A 572 -25.04 0.87 22.83
CA TYR A 572 -25.05 -0.56 22.66
C TYR A 572 -25.86 -0.97 21.43
N ILE A 573 -25.24 -1.59 20.44
CA ILE A 573 -25.95 -2.21 19.31
C ILE A 573 -26.18 -3.69 19.60
N SER A 574 -27.41 -4.14 19.45
CA SER A 574 -27.75 -5.54 19.53
C SER A 574 -28.81 -5.95 18.52
N HIS A 575 -28.69 -7.16 18.01
CA HIS A 575 -29.76 -7.86 17.29
C HIS A 575 -30.66 -8.66 18.25
N ARG A 576 -30.24 -8.80 19.52
CA ARG A 576 -30.97 -9.56 20.55
C ARG A 576 -31.67 -8.59 21.51
N LEU A 577 -32.98 -8.44 21.34
CA LEU A 577 -33.77 -7.48 22.12
C LEU A 577 -33.80 -7.79 23.62
N ALA A 578 -33.63 -9.05 24.01
CA ALA A 578 -33.55 -9.42 25.43
C ALA A 578 -32.36 -8.74 26.15
N SER A 579 -31.29 -8.42 25.43
CA SER A 579 -30.09 -7.80 25.97
C SER A 579 -30.20 -6.28 26.15
N THR A 580 -31.23 -5.64 25.63
CA THR A 580 -31.40 -4.17 25.75
C THR A 580 -32.07 -3.72 27.04
N ARG A 581 -32.56 -4.66 27.87
CA ARG A 581 -33.26 -4.39 29.13
C ARG A 581 -32.44 -3.62 30.17
N PHE A 582 -31.10 -3.68 30.09
CA PHE A 582 -30.24 -2.96 31.00
C PHE A 582 -29.95 -1.52 30.58
N CYS A 583 -30.45 -1.11 29.40
CA CYS A 583 -30.27 0.24 28.89
C CYS A 583 -31.40 1.15 29.38
N ASP A 584 -31.05 2.43 29.58
CA ASP A 584 -31.99 3.44 30.07
C ASP A 584 -32.99 3.83 28.97
N ARG A 585 -32.54 3.79 27.70
CA ARG A 585 -33.36 4.12 26.51
C ARG A 585 -32.99 3.21 25.34
N ILE A 586 -33.98 2.89 24.52
CA ILE A 586 -33.87 2.04 23.33
C ILE A 586 -34.34 2.85 22.12
N LEU A 587 -33.56 2.78 21.04
CA LEU A 587 -33.92 3.31 19.72
C LEU A 587 -34.13 2.17 18.76
N LEU A 588 -35.32 2.09 18.16
CA LEU A 588 -35.56 1.19 17.04
C LEU A 588 -35.31 1.92 15.72
N LEU A 589 -34.30 1.46 14.98
CA LEU A 589 -34.04 1.92 13.61
C LEU A 589 -34.76 1.05 12.60
N GLU A 590 -35.64 1.65 11.82
CA GLU A 590 -36.35 1.02 10.70
C GLU A 590 -36.48 2.02 9.54
N ASN A 591 -36.43 1.53 8.31
CA ASN A 591 -36.51 2.38 7.11
C ASN A 591 -35.57 3.60 7.11
N HIS A 592 -34.35 3.40 7.62
CA HIS A 592 -33.30 4.44 7.68
C HIS A 592 -33.58 5.61 8.65
N ARG A 593 -34.58 5.46 9.54
CA ARG A 593 -35.00 6.48 10.53
C ARG A 593 -35.17 5.86 11.91
N ILE A 594 -35.24 6.72 12.93
CA ILE A 594 -35.71 6.31 14.26
C ILE A 594 -37.22 6.13 14.15
N ALA A 595 -37.67 4.88 14.29
CA ALA A 595 -39.08 4.53 14.22
C ALA A 595 -39.75 4.64 15.60
N GLU A 596 -39.11 4.11 16.64
CA GLU A 596 -39.60 4.11 18.01
C GLU A 596 -38.45 4.45 18.98
N GLU A 597 -38.79 5.11 20.07
CA GLU A 597 -37.86 5.51 21.12
C GLU A 597 -38.55 5.45 22.48
N GLY A 598 -37.91 4.85 23.49
CA GLY A 598 -38.45 4.74 24.84
C GLY A 598 -37.72 3.72 25.71
N THR A 599 -38.18 3.48 26.91
CA THR A 599 -37.73 2.38 27.77
C THR A 599 -38.27 1.03 27.25
N HIS A 600 -37.69 -0.07 27.71
CA HIS A 600 -38.17 -1.42 27.35
C HIS A 600 -39.68 -1.61 27.65
N GLU A 601 -40.10 -1.15 28.82
CA GLU A 601 -41.49 -1.28 29.29
C GLU A 601 -42.45 -0.41 28.46
N GLU A 602 -42.07 0.82 28.16
CA GLU A 602 -42.86 1.74 27.33
C GLU A 602 -43.05 1.19 25.92
N LEU A 603 -41.97 0.70 25.28
CA LEU A 603 -42.04 0.16 23.92
C LEU A 603 -42.85 -1.15 23.84
N LEU A 604 -42.85 -1.96 24.88
CA LEU A 604 -43.72 -3.13 24.96
C LEU A 604 -45.20 -2.75 25.14
N GLN A 605 -45.49 -1.69 25.93
CA GLN A 605 -46.86 -1.20 26.14
C GLN A 605 -47.44 -0.53 24.89
N LEU A 606 -46.61 0.14 24.09
CA LEU A 606 -47.02 0.71 22.79
C LEU A 606 -47.54 -0.38 21.85
N GLY A 607 -47.00 -1.60 21.94
CA GLY A 607 -47.46 -2.72 21.13
C GLY A 607 -47.16 -2.60 19.63
N GLU A 608 -46.23 -1.72 19.28
CA GLU A 608 -45.84 -1.46 17.89
C GLU A 608 -44.69 -2.39 17.45
N ARG A 609 -43.87 -1.97 16.55
CA ARG A 609 -42.84 -2.75 15.87
C ARG A 609 -41.79 -3.36 16.81
N TYR A 610 -41.37 -2.63 17.83
CA TYR A 610 -40.46 -3.16 18.85
C TYR A 610 -41.06 -4.37 19.58
N ALA A 611 -42.32 -4.26 20.02
CA ALA A 611 -43.03 -5.36 20.70
C ALA A 611 -43.20 -6.58 19.80
N GLU A 612 -43.55 -6.37 18.53
CA GLU A 612 -43.63 -7.47 17.53
C GLU A 612 -42.32 -8.22 17.38
N LEU A 613 -41.21 -7.48 17.20
CA LEU A 613 -39.87 -8.07 17.06
C LEU A 613 -39.44 -8.81 18.34
N PHE A 614 -39.78 -8.26 19.51
CA PHE A 614 -39.50 -8.92 20.78
C PHE A 614 -40.26 -10.22 20.96
N ASP A 615 -41.54 -10.26 20.61
CA ASP A 615 -42.37 -11.45 20.70
C ASP A 615 -41.93 -12.55 19.71
N VAL A 616 -41.51 -12.17 18.51
CA VAL A 616 -40.92 -13.14 17.55
C VAL A 616 -39.66 -13.76 18.11
N GLN A 617 -38.75 -12.97 18.68
CA GLN A 617 -37.52 -13.49 19.29
C GLN A 617 -37.81 -14.36 20.51
N LYS A 618 -38.75 -13.97 21.36
CA LYS A 618 -39.17 -14.72 22.54
C LYS A 618 -39.72 -16.10 22.18
N LYS A 619 -40.57 -16.19 21.18
CA LYS A 619 -41.12 -17.47 20.69
C LYS A 619 -40.03 -18.40 20.19
N TYR A 620 -39.06 -17.88 19.41
CA TYR A 620 -37.96 -18.68 18.91
C TYR A 620 -37.11 -19.30 20.02
N TYR A 621 -36.84 -18.54 21.13
CA TYR A 621 -36.10 -19.06 22.27
C TYR A 621 -36.92 -20.05 23.14
N GLN A 622 -38.24 -19.91 23.21
CA GLN A 622 -39.10 -20.83 23.96
C GLN A 622 -39.29 -22.18 23.22
N GLU A 623 -39.44 -22.16 21.90
CA GLU A 623 -39.54 -23.39 21.10
C GLU A 623 -38.21 -24.17 21.07
N SER A 624 -37.09 -23.51 21.04
CA SER A 624 -35.76 -24.13 21.13
C SER A 624 -35.47 -24.75 22.51
N GLY A 625 -36.08 -24.25 23.57
CA GLY A 625 -35.97 -24.80 24.94
C GLY A 625 -36.91 -25.95 25.23
N SER A 626 -38.03 -26.04 24.51
CA SER A 626 -39.03 -27.11 24.73
C SER A 626 -38.73 -28.39 23.97
N SER A 627 -37.88 -28.36 22.96
CA SER A 627 -37.47 -29.57 22.22
C SER A 627 -36.38 -30.41 22.89
N SER A 628 -35.77 -29.92 23.96
CA SER A 628 -34.75 -30.67 24.74
C SER A 628 -35.24 -31.33 26.01
N GLY A 629 -36.58 -31.32 26.29
CA GLY A 629 -37.12 -31.74 27.55
C GLY A 629 -38.12 -32.92 27.52
N ASN A 630 -38.47 -33.52 26.38
CA ASN A 630 -39.34 -34.71 26.36
C ASN A 630 -39.02 -35.60 25.16
N ASP A 631 -38.18 -36.59 25.35
CA ASP A 631 -38.30 -37.97 24.84
C ASP A 631 -36.99 -38.76 25.04
N VAL A 632 -36.65 -39.06 26.28
CA VAL A 632 -35.72 -40.16 26.61
C VAL A 632 -36.39 -41.04 27.63
N SER A 633 -37.42 -41.76 27.23
CA SER A 633 -37.79 -43.01 27.91
C SER A 633 -38.52 -43.91 26.92
N LYS A 634 -37.90 -45.08 26.67
CA LYS A 634 -38.41 -46.27 25.98
C LYS A 634 -38.32 -46.27 24.43
N LYS A 635 -37.14 -46.74 23.97
CA LYS A 635 -37.11 -47.84 23.00
C LYS A 635 -35.85 -48.69 23.24
N GLU A 636 -36.17 -49.92 23.67
CA GLU A 636 -35.22 -51.00 23.90
C GLU A 636 -34.41 -51.35 22.63
N ALA A 637 -33.22 -51.79 22.91
CA ALA A 637 -32.23 -52.31 21.99
C ALA A 637 -32.76 -53.52 21.19
N GLN A 638 -32.56 -53.53 19.90
CA GLN A 638 -32.35 -54.75 19.13
C GLN A 638 -31.03 -54.63 18.35
N PRO A 639 -30.20 -55.66 18.36
CA PRO A 639 -28.91 -55.64 17.68
C PRO A 639 -29.11 -56.01 16.20
N TYR A 640 -28.48 -55.25 15.31
CA TYR A 640 -28.26 -55.69 13.92
C TYR A 640 -26.84 -56.26 13.81
N GLU A 641 -26.81 -57.62 13.65
CA GLU A 641 -25.71 -58.34 13.02
C GLU A 641 -25.82 -58.19 11.48
N ALA A 642 -24.74 -57.84 10.86
CA ALA A 642 -24.08 -58.32 9.68
C ALA A 642 -23.24 -57.19 9.03
#